data_ed20cdc15a02ce9abebe2f084b144703
#
_entry.id   ed20cdc15a02ce9abebe2f084b144703
#
_cell.length_a   1.000
_cell.length_b   1.000
_cell.length_c   1.000
_cell.angle_alpha   90.00
_cell.angle_beta   90.00
_cell.angle_gamma   90.00
#
_symmetry.space_group_name_H-M   'P 1'
#
loop_
_entity.id
_entity.type
_entity.pdbx_description
1 polymer ?
#
loop_
_entity_poly.entity_id
_entity_poly.type
_entity_poly.pdbx_seq_one_letter_code
_entity_poly.pdbx_strand_id
1 'polypeptide(L)'
;MTEKTIELCAPILMPGISDSCDACLAIVETAIRGRRGIARVHVKNDQDHPHLCLHYDPNLISAAAVQEFAEEVGLDFTARYRHEQIPFSGMDAADAATTLTSVLEELPGMLHANVNYAAGLVFAAYDSTVLQHAAIEETIRGMGYHPQPAMAETGDVLIEEEQDPAGAPRFLPHWMQRRWKLFLVALAGLFFLIGWIGGSFLGLSEEFALVFFLLSYLAGGYDIATHAIPGLMKGKFDTDVLMLAAAGGAAILGHWAEGAFLLFLFSLGQAGEHYALDRARNAVNALGEMMPKSARVRRDDQIIELPVEQIRVGDEVVIRPGDRIPVDGQVSRGESSIDQSPITGESVPVTKQRGDEVFAGTINHEAALEVQVTRLAKDNTLNRVMQMVAEAQSQQSPTQRMTERFSTKFVPAILALVVAVVVLPSLLGWTTIEESFYRGMLLLVAASPCALAIGTPAAVLTGIAQAARNGVLIKGGAHLENLGLVTVMAFDKTGTLTDGRFEVTDVIAMNGSGSDELLRIAGAVEQQSNHPLALAVVEAAQKEGLDLPAAGGLENLSGRGVQSEVEGQTVLIGSLRLFQEMNGHLLDDETLGVVERLEGEGKTTMAVSYGGQFLGILALADTPRPGVQTTLQQLLDQGMQKLVMLTGDNSVVAREVAQQVGVTDVRAGLLPEGKLMAIKELQGEYGTIAMTGDGVNDAPALAMANVGIAMGGAGTAMALETADVALMADDLGQLPFAVGLSRASRSIIRQNLVIALGIISLLVLTSVFGVIQLSGAVVLHEGSTILVVLNALRLLRYEM
;
A
#
# COMPACT_ATOMS: atom_id res chain seq x y z
N MET A 1 0.03 39.56 22.16
CA MET A 1 1.10 38.60 21.85
C MET A 1 0.66 37.89 20.58
N THR A 2 1.38 38.08 19.49
CA THR A 2 1.08 37.38 18.23
C THR A 2 1.73 36.01 18.26
N GLU A 3 1.04 35.02 18.82
CA GLU A 3 1.45 33.62 18.70
C GLU A 3 1.33 33.22 17.22
N LYS A 4 2.38 32.55 16.71
CA LYS A 4 2.34 31.88 15.41
C LYS A 4 2.27 30.38 15.61
N THR A 5 1.66 29.69 14.68
CA THR A 5 1.50 28.23 14.73
C THR A 5 2.26 27.59 13.57
N ILE A 6 3.00 26.54 13.85
CA ILE A 6 3.58 25.64 12.87
C ILE A 6 2.86 24.30 13.03
N GLU A 7 2.37 23.74 11.96
CA GLU A 7 1.80 22.41 11.88
C GLU A 7 2.84 21.49 11.22
N LEU A 8 3.30 20.47 11.95
CA LEU A 8 4.26 19.49 11.46
C LEU A 8 3.58 18.13 11.38
N CYS A 9 3.70 17.47 10.24
CA CYS A 9 3.16 16.13 10.05
C CYS A 9 3.98 15.12 10.87
N ALA A 10 3.33 14.29 11.68
CA ALA A 10 4.00 13.34 12.56
C ALA A 10 4.92 12.35 11.82
N PRO A 11 4.57 11.79 10.65
CA PRO A 11 5.46 10.94 9.87
C PRO A 11 6.75 11.62 9.39
N ILE A 12 6.75 12.94 9.19
CA ILE A 12 7.96 13.70 8.79
C ILE A 12 8.91 13.86 9.98
N LEU A 13 8.37 14.05 11.19
CA LEU A 13 9.16 14.20 12.41
C LEU A 13 9.72 12.88 12.93
N MET A 14 9.03 11.80 12.64
CA MET A 14 9.32 10.47 13.19
C MET A 14 9.16 9.41 12.10
N PRO A 15 10.10 9.32 11.17
CA PRO A 15 10.06 8.30 10.12
C PRO A 15 10.04 6.90 10.75
N GLY A 16 9.08 6.05 10.30
CA GLY A 16 8.89 4.69 10.80
C GLY A 16 7.84 4.53 11.91
N ILE A 17 7.17 5.61 12.33
CA ILE A 17 6.01 5.52 13.22
C ILE A 17 4.74 5.32 12.38
N SER A 18 4.00 4.25 12.69
CA SER A 18 2.65 4.09 12.14
C SER A 18 1.72 5.17 12.70
N ASP A 19 0.81 5.71 11.87
CA ASP A 19 -0.15 6.77 12.23
C ASP A 19 -1.03 6.48 13.46
N SER A 20 -0.96 5.27 13.99
CA SER A 20 -1.79 4.79 15.10
C SER A 20 -1.13 4.88 16.49
N CYS A 21 0.10 5.39 16.60
CA CYS A 21 0.78 5.47 17.91
C CYS A 21 0.44 6.78 18.67
N ASP A 22 -0.76 6.91 19.22
CA ASP A 22 -1.16 8.07 20.07
C ASP A 22 -0.25 8.25 21.28
N ALA A 23 0.28 7.16 21.84
CA ALA A 23 1.21 7.21 22.98
C ALA A 23 2.56 7.83 22.58
N CYS A 24 3.06 7.52 21.38
CA CYS A 24 4.31 8.09 20.85
C CYS A 24 4.18 9.60 20.65
N LEU A 25 3.05 10.04 20.08
CA LEU A 25 2.75 11.46 19.88
C LEU A 25 2.62 12.23 21.19
N ALA A 26 1.99 11.64 22.21
CA ALA A 26 1.86 12.24 23.53
C ALA A 26 3.23 12.42 24.23
N ILE A 27 4.18 11.53 24.01
CA ILE A 27 5.55 11.63 24.53
C ILE A 27 6.29 12.77 23.86
N VAL A 28 6.22 12.87 22.52
CA VAL A 28 6.84 13.99 21.76
C VAL A 28 6.22 15.32 22.15
N GLU A 29 4.88 15.40 22.25
CA GLU A 29 4.18 16.58 22.77
C GLU A 29 4.72 16.99 24.14
N THR A 30 4.95 16.01 25.04
CA THR A 30 5.45 16.24 26.39
C THR A 30 6.90 16.71 26.37
N ALA A 31 7.75 16.15 25.51
CA ALA A 31 9.17 16.52 25.38
C ALA A 31 9.35 17.95 24.84
N ILE A 32 8.47 18.37 23.93
CA ILE A 32 8.51 19.71 23.35
C ILE A 32 7.87 20.75 24.29
N ARG A 33 6.87 20.34 25.06
CA ARG A 33 6.16 21.19 26.03
C ARG A 33 7.11 21.65 27.14
N GLY A 34 7.26 22.94 27.31
CA GLY A 34 8.09 23.55 28.37
C GLY A 34 9.43 24.13 27.87
N ARG A 35 9.72 24.08 26.58
CA ARG A 35 10.85 24.81 26.00
C ARG A 35 10.56 26.30 25.90
N ARG A 36 11.59 27.11 26.16
CA ARG A 36 11.49 28.58 26.14
C ARG A 36 11.16 29.08 24.73
N GLY A 37 10.05 29.80 24.59
CA GLY A 37 9.56 30.31 23.30
C GLY A 37 8.43 29.49 22.69
N ILE A 38 8.14 28.30 23.18
CA ILE A 38 6.99 27.49 22.78
C ILE A 38 5.87 27.69 23.82
N ALA A 39 4.77 28.30 23.39
CA ALA A 39 3.65 28.64 24.26
C ALA A 39 2.72 27.43 24.49
N ARG A 40 2.47 26.65 23.46
CA ARG A 40 1.56 25.50 23.50
C ARG A 40 1.91 24.48 22.43
N VAL A 41 1.77 23.21 22.79
CA VAL A 41 1.88 22.08 21.88
C VAL A 41 0.62 21.22 22.02
N HIS A 42 0.07 20.76 20.94
CA HIS A 42 -1.02 19.78 20.95
C HIS A 42 -1.04 18.98 19.63
N VAL A 43 -1.51 17.75 19.74
CA VAL A 43 -1.75 16.91 18.58
C VAL A 43 -3.15 17.22 18.03
N LYS A 44 -3.22 17.49 16.74
CA LYS A 44 -4.46 17.66 16.00
C LYS A 44 -4.65 16.38 15.19
N ASN A 45 -5.57 15.54 15.62
CA ASN A 45 -5.99 14.37 14.86
C ASN A 45 -6.99 14.83 13.79
N ASP A 46 -6.52 15.26 12.62
CA ASP A 46 -7.36 15.30 11.43
C ASP A 46 -7.49 13.88 10.86
N GLN A 47 -8.55 13.61 10.11
CA GLN A 47 -9.05 12.24 9.82
C GLN A 47 -8.04 11.29 9.15
N ASP A 48 -6.92 11.77 8.62
CA ASP A 48 -5.96 10.97 7.86
C ASP A 48 -4.54 10.87 8.47
N HIS A 49 -4.00 11.96 9.06
CA HIS A 49 -2.69 11.91 9.74
C HIS A 49 -2.64 12.83 10.95
N PRO A 50 -2.02 12.40 12.06
CA PRO A 50 -1.84 13.27 13.21
C PRO A 50 -0.80 14.36 12.92
N HIS A 51 -1.17 15.61 13.18
CA HIS A 51 -0.31 16.78 13.08
C HIS A 51 0.07 17.29 14.45
N LEU A 52 1.36 17.58 14.64
CA LEU A 52 1.84 18.27 15.83
C LEU A 52 1.76 19.79 15.59
N CYS A 53 0.85 20.46 16.31
CA CYS A 53 0.66 21.90 16.25
C CYS A 53 1.49 22.58 17.32
N LEU A 54 2.49 23.37 16.92
CA LEU A 54 3.41 24.10 17.78
C LEU A 54 3.07 25.60 17.75
N HIS A 55 2.59 26.12 18.88
CA HIS A 55 2.36 27.55 19.05
C HIS A 55 3.59 28.19 19.67
N TYR A 56 4.21 29.14 19.01
CA TYR A 56 5.44 29.79 19.45
C TYR A 56 5.39 31.32 19.39
N ASP A 57 6.20 31.96 20.23
CA ASP A 57 6.40 33.42 20.18
C ASP A 57 7.56 33.74 19.24
N PRO A 58 7.30 34.37 18.08
CA PRO A 58 8.32 34.70 17.09
C PRO A 58 9.38 35.71 17.58
N ASN A 59 9.15 36.38 18.72
CA ASN A 59 10.13 37.27 19.34
C ASN A 59 11.14 36.51 20.20
N LEU A 60 10.85 35.26 20.59
CA LEU A 60 11.69 34.43 21.45
C LEU A 60 12.40 33.31 20.70
N ILE A 61 11.76 32.76 19.63
CA ILE A 61 12.31 31.68 18.83
C ILE A 61 11.87 31.85 17.37
N SER A 62 12.75 31.57 16.41
CA SER A 62 12.41 31.60 14.99
C SER A 62 11.68 30.34 14.53
N ALA A 63 10.91 30.43 13.44
CA ALA A 63 10.22 29.28 12.86
C ALA A 63 11.19 28.14 12.49
N ALA A 64 12.34 28.49 11.90
CA ALA A 64 13.37 27.51 11.54
C ALA A 64 13.96 26.80 12.78
N ALA A 65 14.20 27.53 13.87
CA ALA A 65 14.71 26.94 15.12
C ALA A 65 13.65 26.07 15.82
N VAL A 66 12.35 26.36 15.67
CA VAL A 66 11.26 25.48 16.17
C VAL A 66 11.21 24.19 15.38
N GLN A 67 11.38 24.25 14.06
CA GLN A 67 11.41 23.08 13.20
C GLN A 67 12.66 22.22 13.46
N GLU A 68 13.85 22.81 13.48
CA GLU A 68 15.11 22.12 13.77
C GLU A 68 15.05 21.41 15.15
N PHE A 69 14.49 22.08 16.14
CA PHE A 69 14.30 21.51 17.46
C PHE A 69 13.28 20.34 17.46
N ALA A 70 12.20 20.45 16.71
CA ALA A 70 11.23 19.37 16.58
C ALA A 70 11.84 18.14 15.88
N GLU A 71 12.70 18.35 14.88
CA GLU A 71 13.48 17.30 14.20
C GLU A 71 14.51 16.67 15.14
N GLU A 72 15.22 17.46 15.94
CA GLU A 72 16.18 16.97 16.96
C GLU A 72 15.48 16.07 18.00
N VAL A 73 14.33 16.50 18.53
CA VAL A 73 13.52 15.69 19.45
C VAL A 73 13.02 14.41 18.77
N GLY A 74 12.67 14.49 17.48
CA GLY A 74 12.27 13.32 16.68
C GLY A 74 13.41 12.30 16.57
N LEU A 75 14.64 12.72 16.34
CA LEU A 75 15.84 11.86 16.27
C LEU A 75 16.14 11.20 17.62
N ASP A 76 16.11 11.95 18.72
CA ASP A 76 16.29 11.42 20.08
C ASP A 76 15.18 10.41 20.42
N PHE A 77 13.95 10.67 19.95
CA PHE A 77 12.82 9.78 20.12
C PHE A 77 13.05 8.45 19.41
N THR A 78 13.45 8.46 18.15
CA THR A 78 13.66 7.22 17.35
C THR A 78 14.85 6.40 17.88
N ALA A 79 15.85 7.00 18.50
CA ALA A 79 16.96 6.29 19.11
C ALA A 79 16.54 5.47 20.36
N ARG A 80 15.58 5.98 21.14
CA ARG A 80 15.09 5.35 22.37
C ARG A 80 13.88 4.43 22.12
N TYR A 81 12.94 4.88 21.29
CA TYR A 81 11.70 4.18 21.04
C TYR A 81 11.78 3.42 19.71
N ARG A 82 11.68 2.10 19.79
CA ARG A 82 11.77 1.23 18.61
C ARG A 82 10.41 0.91 18.07
N HIS A 83 10.33 0.83 16.75
CA HIS A 83 9.17 0.37 15.99
C HIS A 83 9.61 -0.83 15.18
N GLU A 84 9.11 -1.99 15.52
CA GLU A 84 9.53 -3.25 14.90
C GLU A 84 8.34 -4.04 14.37
N GLN A 85 8.57 -4.72 13.25
CA GLN A 85 7.64 -5.68 12.67
C GLN A 85 8.18 -7.08 12.95
N ILE A 86 7.46 -7.85 13.74
CA ILE A 86 7.86 -9.20 14.13
C ILE A 86 6.97 -10.20 13.39
N PRO A 87 7.52 -10.93 12.39
CA PRO A 87 6.77 -11.98 11.72
C PRO A 87 6.50 -13.12 12.70
N PHE A 88 5.32 -13.69 12.63
CA PHE A 88 4.95 -14.81 13.48
C PHE A 88 4.03 -15.79 12.74
N SER A 89 3.95 -17.01 13.26
CA SER A 89 3.08 -18.07 12.73
C SER A 89 2.37 -18.82 13.85
N GLY A 90 1.35 -19.60 13.48
CA GLY A 90 0.61 -20.45 14.43
C GLY A 90 -0.68 -19.83 14.94
N MET A 91 -1.05 -18.61 14.53
CA MET A 91 -2.35 -18.02 14.88
C MET A 91 -3.42 -18.54 13.94
N ASP A 92 -4.48 -19.10 14.51
CA ASP A 92 -5.53 -19.80 13.76
C ASP A 92 -6.88 -19.06 13.78
N ALA A 93 -7.02 -17.98 14.56
CA ALA A 93 -8.24 -17.22 14.66
C ALA A 93 -7.98 -15.71 14.71
N ALA A 94 -8.81 -14.93 14.02
CA ALA A 94 -8.66 -13.47 13.92
C ALA A 94 -8.90 -12.76 15.26
N ASP A 95 -9.75 -13.30 16.16
CA ASP A 95 -10.00 -12.75 17.48
C ASP A 95 -8.84 -13.02 18.46
N ALA A 96 -8.04 -14.05 18.21
CA ALA A 96 -6.79 -14.31 18.92
C ALA A 96 -5.77 -13.18 18.72
N ALA A 97 -5.80 -12.47 17.57
CA ALA A 97 -4.99 -11.29 17.34
C ALA A 97 -5.31 -10.17 18.31
N THR A 98 -6.60 -9.92 18.59
CA THR A 98 -7.03 -8.94 19.60
C THR A 98 -6.56 -9.33 21.00
N THR A 99 -6.62 -10.63 21.32
CA THR A 99 -6.13 -11.18 22.58
C THR A 99 -4.63 -10.98 22.73
N LEU A 100 -3.83 -11.34 21.71
CA LEU A 100 -2.36 -11.14 21.73
C LEU A 100 -2.01 -9.65 21.80
N THR A 101 -2.68 -8.79 21.02
CA THR A 101 -2.51 -7.32 21.10
C THR A 101 -2.68 -6.83 22.53
N SER A 102 -3.77 -7.20 23.20
CA SER A 102 -4.03 -6.74 24.58
C SER A 102 -3.01 -7.28 25.60
N VAL A 103 -2.44 -8.46 25.38
CA VAL A 103 -1.39 -9.02 26.24
C VAL A 103 -0.05 -8.30 26.01
N LEU A 104 0.26 -7.94 24.79
CA LEU A 104 1.49 -7.18 24.45
C LEU A 104 1.41 -5.75 25.00
N GLU A 105 0.25 -5.10 24.91
CA GLU A 105 0.04 -3.74 25.46
C GLU A 105 0.15 -3.68 26.99
N GLU A 106 -0.04 -4.78 27.69
CA GLU A 106 0.15 -4.86 29.15
C GLU A 106 1.65 -4.94 29.56
N LEU A 107 2.59 -5.14 28.60
CA LEU A 107 4.02 -5.21 28.91
C LEU A 107 4.57 -3.85 29.35
N PRO A 108 5.36 -3.78 30.45
CA PRO A 108 6.03 -2.54 30.87
C PRO A 108 6.97 -2.04 29.77
N GLY A 109 6.78 -0.81 29.33
CA GLY A 109 7.59 -0.21 28.23
C GLY A 109 6.98 -0.37 26.85
N MET A 110 5.91 -1.14 26.66
CA MET A 110 5.15 -1.15 25.43
C MET A 110 4.34 0.13 25.29
N LEU A 111 4.46 0.82 24.17
CA LEU A 111 3.70 2.03 23.86
C LEU A 111 2.46 1.70 23.02
N HIS A 112 2.64 0.82 22.06
CA HIS A 112 1.58 0.36 21.17
C HIS A 112 1.93 -1.01 20.61
N ALA A 113 0.94 -1.88 20.51
CA ALA A 113 1.04 -3.14 19.80
C ALA A 113 -0.17 -3.31 18.88
N ASN A 114 0.07 -3.87 17.71
CA ASN A 114 -0.99 -4.25 16.77
C ASN A 114 -0.63 -5.59 16.13
N VAL A 115 -1.51 -6.55 16.24
CA VAL A 115 -1.33 -7.88 15.67
C VAL A 115 -2.20 -8.00 14.43
N ASN A 116 -1.57 -8.09 13.28
CA ASN A 116 -2.28 -8.37 12.03
C ASN A 116 -2.26 -9.87 11.74
N TYR A 117 -3.35 -10.53 12.06
CA TYR A 117 -3.55 -11.95 11.79
C TYR A 117 -3.41 -12.29 10.31
N ALA A 118 -4.04 -11.50 9.42
CA ALA A 118 -4.04 -11.77 7.98
C ALA A 118 -2.63 -11.65 7.36
N ALA A 119 -1.79 -10.76 7.87
CA ALA A 119 -0.41 -10.60 7.43
C ALA A 119 0.58 -11.53 8.16
N GLY A 120 0.22 -12.04 9.35
CA GLY A 120 1.13 -12.78 10.24
C GLY A 120 2.24 -11.89 10.82
N LEU A 121 1.92 -10.63 11.14
CA LEU A 121 2.85 -9.62 11.63
C LEU A 121 2.38 -9.02 12.95
N VAL A 122 3.30 -8.87 13.90
CA VAL A 122 3.12 -8.04 15.09
C VAL A 122 3.86 -6.72 14.88
N PHE A 123 3.15 -5.62 14.99
CA PHE A 123 3.73 -4.28 15.03
C PHE A 123 3.88 -3.89 16.49
N ALA A 124 5.08 -3.59 16.92
CA ALA A 124 5.40 -3.23 18.29
C ALA A 124 6.15 -1.89 18.34
N ALA A 125 5.58 -0.92 19.06
CA ALA A 125 6.26 0.33 19.41
C ALA A 125 6.56 0.29 20.91
N TYR A 126 7.82 0.38 21.30
CA TYR A 126 8.23 0.20 22.69
C TYR A 126 9.47 0.99 23.08
N ASP A 127 9.62 1.29 24.38
CA ASP A 127 10.84 1.92 24.97
C ASP A 127 11.94 0.86 25.13
N SER A 128 12.96 0.91 24.29
CA SER A 128 14.09 -0.05 24.28
C SER A 128 14.91 -0.04 25.57
N THR A 129 14.78 1.00 26.41
CA THR A 129 15.45 1.06 27.73
C THR A 129 14.72 0.28 28.82
N VAL A 130 13.42 0.00 28.60
CA VAL A 130 12.54 -0.71 29.56
C VAL A 130 12.20 -2.11 29.09
N LEU A 131 11.91 -2.28 27.80
CA LEU A 131 11.47 -3.52 27.20
C LEU A 131 12.43 -3.96 26.09
N GLN A 132 12.90 -5.19 26.17
CA GLN A 132 13.78 -5.79 25.16
C GLN A 132 12.97 -6.60 24.14
N HIS A 133 13.42 -6.64 22.89
CA HIS A 133 12.82 -7.44 21.80
C HIS A 133 12.58 -8.91 22.21
N ALA A 134 13.56 -9.53 22.88
CA ALA A 134 13.42 -10.93 23.34
C ALA A 134 12.24 -11.16 24.29
N ALA A 135 11.83 -10.18 25.10
CA ALA A 135 10.70 -10.31 26.00
C ALA A 135 9.35 -10.25 25.23
N ILE A 136 9.31 -9.50 24.13
CA ILE A 136 8.14 -9.48 23.23
C ILE A 136 8.00 -10.85 22.58
N GLU A 137 9.09 -11.40 22.02
CA GLU A 137 9.08 -12.75 21.43
C GLU A 137 8.70 -13.83 22.45
N GLU A 138 9.21 -13.76 23.68
CA GLU A 138 8.88 -14.70 24.74
C GLU A 138 7.38 -14.62 25.09
N THR A 139 6.79 -13.44 25.09
CA THR A 139 5.36 -13.26 25.31
C THR A 139 4.54 -13.87 24.18
N ILE A 140 4.95 -13.67 22.92
CA ILE A 140 4.33 -14.30 21.75
C ILE A 140 4.40 -15.82 21.85
N ARG A 141 5.57 -16.37 22.20
CA ARG A 141 5.74 -17.83 22.42
C ARG A 141 4.90 -18.36 23.61
N GLY A 142 4.80 -17.58 24.67
CA GLY A 142 4.00 -17.93 25.85
C GLY A 142 2.49 -17.97 25.59
N MET A 143 2.04 -17.39 24.47
CA MET A 143 0.65 -17.49 24.00
C MET A 143 0.45 -18.63 22.99
N GLY A 144 1.48 -19.44 22.71
CA GLY A 144 1.42 -20.58 21.77
C GLY A 144 1.75 -20.22 20.33
N TYR A 145 2.20 -18.98 20.05
CA TYR A 145 2.56 -18.54 18.71
C TYR A 145 4.09 -18.55 18.51
N HIS A 146 4.54 -18.60 17.25
CA HIS A 146 5.95 -18.77 16.93
C HIS A 146 6.47 -17.52 16.21
N PRO A 147 7.23 -16.64 16.89
CA PRO A 147 7.92 -15.54 16.22
C PRO A 147 8.96 -16.11 15.26
N GLN A 148 9.02 -15.54 14.07
CA GLN A 148 10.02 -15.86 13.05
C GLN A 148 11.13 -14.80 13.14
N PRO A 149 12.41 -15.16 12.85
CA PRO A 149 13.46 -14.16 12.81
C PRO A 149 13.09 -13.09 11.78
N ALA A 150 13.19 -11.83 12.19
CA ALA A 150 13.07 -10.70 11.26
C ALA A 150 14.10 -10.91 10.14
N MET A 151 13.74 -10.57 8.89
CA MET A 151 14.74 -10.52 7.82
C MET A 151 15.88 -9.62 8.32
N ALA A 152 17.05 -10.22 8.56
CA ALA A 152 18.16 -9.54 9.19
C ALA A 152 18.58 -8.33 8.34
N GLU A 153 18.75 -7.17 8.97
CA GLU A 153 19.40 -5.99 8.37
C GLU A 153 20.86 -6.26 7.96
N THR A 154 21.43 -7.36 8.42
CA THR A 154 22.76 -7.83 8.04
C THR A 154 22.62 -8.97 7.04
N GLY A 155 23.18 -8.76 5.83
CA GLY A 155 23.17 -9.69 4.70
C GLY A 155 23.89 -11.04 4.91
N ASP A 156 23.69 -11.68 6.04
CA ASP A 156 24.02 -13.08 6.24
C ASP A 156 22.84 -13.91 5.72
N VAL A 157 23.03 -14.44 4.54
CA VAL A 157 22.24 -15.53 4.01
C VAL A 157 22.34 -16.68 5.02
N LEU A 158 21.40 -16.75 5.93
CA LEU A 158 21.09 -18.04 6.53
C LEU A 158 20.61 -18.92 5.36
N ILE A 159 21.49 -19.81 4.90
CA ILE A 159 21.12 -21.00 4.13
C ILE A 159 19.75 -21.42 4.71
N GLU A 160 18.75 -21.62 3.85
CA GLU A 160 17.48 -22.25 4.22
C GLU A 160 17.80 -23.52 5.01
N GLU A 161 18.08 -23.40 6.31
CA GLU A 161 17.79 -24.48 7.22
C GLU A 161 16.29 -24.67 7.08
N GLU A 162 15.90 -25.82 6.56
CA GLU A 162 14.50 -26.26 6.44
C GLU A 162 13.79 -25.87 7.72
N GLN A 163 12.98 -24.78 7.64
CA GLN A 163 12.30 -24.22 8.79
C GLN A 163 11.45 -25.34 9.36
N ASP A 164 11.80 -25.79 10.56
CA ASP A 164 10.97 -26.73 11.32
C ASP A 164 9.56 -26.14 11.38
N PRO A 165 8.55 -26.83 10.87
CA PRO A 165 7.18 -26.31 10.82
C PRO A 165 6.75 -25.98 12.25
N ALA A 166 6.46 -24.71 12.50
CA ALA A 166 6.15 -24.17 13.80
C ALA A 166 5.11 -25.03 14.55
N GLY A 167 5.44 -25.49 15.74
CA GLY A 167 4.55 -26.28 16.60
C GLY A 167 4.35 -27.73 16.21
N ALA A 168 4.99 -28.22 15.15
CA ALA A 168 4.85 -29.64 14.77
C ALA A 168 5.50 -30.54 15.82
N PRO A 169 4.80 -31.62 16.26
CA PRO A 169 5.38 -32.60 17.17
C PRO A 169 6.64 -33.23 16.55
N ARG A 170 7.78 -33.14 17.25
CA ARG A 170 9.10 -33.63 16.76
C ARG A 170 9.16 -35.14 16.42
N PHE A 171 8.16 -35.90 16.83
CA PHE A 171 8.08 -37.34 16.52
C PHE A 171 7.48 -37.65 15.14
N LEU A 172 6.94 -36.65 14.43
CA LEU A 172 6.37 -36.81 13.09
C LEU A 172 7.47 -36.78 12.01
N PRO A 173 7.37 -37.59 10.94
CA PRO A 173 8.26 -37.46 9.79
C PRO A 173 8.24 -36.06 9.16
N HIS A 174 9.36 -35.57 8.64
CA HIS A 174 9.52 -34.22 8.09
C HIS A 174 8.45 -33.83 7.05
N TRP A 175 8.05 -34.76 6.17
CA TRP A 175 7.00 -34.53 5.20
C TRP A 175 5.59 -34.34 5.81
N MET A 176 5.35 -34.91 6.99
CA MET A 176 4.12 -34.80 7.76
C MET A 176 4.13 -33.52 8.64
N GLN A 177 5.27 -33.07 9.09
CA GLN A 177 5.42 -31.89 9.91
C GLN A 177 4.95 -30.62 9.16
N ARG A 178 5.17 -30.55 7.86
CA ARG A 178 4.67 -29.45 7.00
C ARG A 178 3.14 -29.35 6.92
N ARG A 179 2.42 -30.44 7.21
CA ARG A 179 0.95 -30.54 7.09
C ARG A 179 0.29 -31.18 8.31
N TRP A 180 0.96 -31.11 9.47
CA TRP A 180 0.51 -31.80 10.66
C TRP A 180 -0.89 -31.40 11.11
N LYS A 181 -1.29 -30.14 10.97
CA LYS A 181 -2.64 -29.67 11.26
C LYS A 181 -3.68 -30.34 10.36
N LEU A 182 -3.47 -30.37 9.06
CA LEU A 182 -4.35 -31.08 8.12
C LEU A 182 -4.44 -32.57 8.43
N PHE A 183 -3.34 -33.16 8.90
CA PHE A 183 -3.33 -34.57 9.32
C PHE A 183 -4.17 -34.77 10.58
N LEU A 184 -4.09 -33.92 11.59
CA LEU A 184 -4.94 -33.96 12.77
C LEU A 184 -6.41 -33.78 12.43
N VAL A 185 -6.76 -32.85 11.55
CA VAL A 185 -8.12 -32.65 11.06
C VAL A 185 -8.63 -33.91 10.36
N ALA A 186 -7.81 -34.52 9.48
CA ALA A 186 -8.17 -35.77 8.81
C ALA A 186 -8.39 -36.94 9.79
N LEU A 187 -7.55 -37.05 10.83
CA LEU A 187 -7.70 -38.03 11.90
C LEU A 187 -8.98 -37.76 12.72
N ALA A 188 -9.24 -36.54 13.09
CA ALA A 188 -10.44 -36.17 13.82
C ALA A 188 -11.70 -36.55 13.05
N GLY A 189 -11.75 -36.22 11.75
CA GLY A 189 -12.85 -36.61 10.87
C GLY A 189 -12.97 -38.11 10.68
N LEU A 190 -11.83 -38.84 10.52
CA LEU A 190 -11.83 -40.31 10.41
C LEU A 190 -12.38 -40.95 11.69
N PHE A 191 -11.89 -40.56 12.85
CA PHE A 191 -12.35 -41.11 14.12
C PHE A 191 -13.82 -40.79 14.38
N PHE A 192 -14.26 -39.53 14.08
CA PHE A 192 -15.67 -39.17 14.15
C PHE A 192 -16.53 -40.08 13.27
N LEU A 193 -16.15 -40.29 12.01
CA LEU A 193 -16.88 -41.13 11.07
C LEU A 193 -16.96 -42.60 11.52
N ILE A 194 -15.86 -43.15 12.02
CA ILE A 194 -15.82 -44.53 12.54
C ILE A 194 -16.78 -44.66 13.75
N GLY A 195 -16.72 -43.76 14.70
CA GLY A 195 -17.62 -43.72 15.85
C GLY A 195 -19.08 -43.57 15.46
N TRP A 196 -19.38 -42.66 14.55
CA TRP A 196 -20.75 -42.36 14.11
C TRP A 196 -21.34 -43.50 13.24
N ILE A 197 -20.61 -44.01 12.24
CA ILE A 197 -21.06 -45.14 11.40
C ILE A 197 -21.13 -46.41 12.23
N GLY A 198 -20.13 -46.66 13.10
CA GLY A 198 -20.08 -47.80 13.99
C GLY A 198 -21.29 -47.89 14.93
N GLY A 199 -21.63 -46.79 15.58
CA GLY A 199 -22.77 -46.71 16.48
C GLY A 199 -24.13 -46.72 15.77
N SER A 200 -24.26 -45.91 14.66
CA SER A 200 -25.57 -45.72 14.01
C SER A 200 -25.94 -46.81 13.00
N PHE A 201 -24.99 -47.41 12.28
CA PHE A 201 -25.25 -48.32 11.17
C PHE A 201 -24.78 -49.73 11.40
N LEU A 202 -23.65 -49.93 12.12
CA LEU A 202 -23.07 -51.26 12.34
C LEU A 202 -23.51 -51.89 13.67
N GLY A 203 -24.27 -51.17 14.51
CA GLY A 203 -24.75 -51.67 15.80
C GLY A 203 -23.65 -52.01 16.82
N LEU A 204 -22.47 -51.37 16.69
CA LEU A 204 -21.39 -51.53 17.64
C LEU A 204 -21.76 -50.96 19.02
N SER A 205 -21.12 -51.45 20.09
CA SER A 205 -21.43 -50.98 21.43
C SER A 205 -21.22 -49.46 21.61
N GLU A 206 -22.00 -48.84 22.48
CA GLU A 206 -21.82 -47.40 22.78
C GLU A 206 -20.42 -47.10 23.32
N GLU A 207 -19.81 -48.05 24.05
CA GLU A 207 -18.44 -47.89 24.54
C GLU A 207 -17.41 -47.86 23.40
N PHE A 208 -17.62 -48.62 22.32
CA PHE A 208 -16.77 -48.57 21.14
C PHE A 208 -16.90 -47.17 20.43
N ALA A 209 -18.09 -46.73 20.20
CA ALA A 209 -18.32 -45.41 19.60
C ALA A 209 -17.70 -44.27 20.44
N LEU A 210 -17.83 -44.35 21.77
CA LEU A 210 -17.26 -43.38 22.71
C LEU A 210 -15.72 -43.29 22.59
N VAL A 211 -15.02 -44.42 22.48
CA VAL A 211 -13.55 -44.43 22.30
C VAL A 211 -13.14 -43.63 21.05
N PHE A 212 -13.86 -43.83 19.94
CA PHE A 212 -13.55 -43.09 18.71
C PHE A 212 -13.94 -41.59 18.80
N PHE A 213 -15.01 -41.25 19.47
CA PHE A 213 -15.33 -39.86 19.74
C PHE A 213 -14.28 -39.19 20.63
N LEU A 214 -13.75 -39.88 21.65
CA LEU A 214 -12.66 -39.36 22.48
C LEU A 214 -11.37 -39.14 21.65
N LEU A 215 -11.05 -40.08 20.76
CA LEU A 215 -9.92 -39.91 19.83
C LEU A 215 -10.13 -38.72 18.88
N SER A 216 -11.37 -38.49 18.42
CA SER A 216 -11.74 -37.32 17.64
C SER A 216 -11.60 -36.02 18.43
N TYR A 217 -12.01 -35.99 19.70
CA TYR A 217 -11.79 -34.88 20.62
C TYR A 217 -10.32 -34.52 20.80
N LEU A 218 -9.46 -35.58 20.98
CA LEU A 218 -8.03 -35.37 21.14
C LEU A 218 -7.39 -34.84 19.86
N ALA A 219 -7.76 -35.38 18.69
CA ALA A 219 -7.18 -34.97 17.43
C ALA A 219 -7.67 -33.58 17.00
N GLY A 220 -8.98 -33.32 17.11
CA GLY A 220 -9.56 -32.02 16.69
C GLY A 220 -9.40 -30.90 17.75
N GLY A 221 -9.33 -31.27 19.03
CA GLY A 221 -9.19 -30.32 20.13
C GLY A 221 -7.75 -29.97 20.50
N TYR A 222 -6.75 -30.72 20.05
CA TYR A 222 -5.35 -30.51 20.45
C TYR A 222 -4.83 -29.12 20.10
N ASP A 223 -4.94 -28.73 18.85
CA ASP A 223 -4.47 -27.42 18.36
C ASP A 223 -5.23 -26.28 19.04
N ILE A 224 -6.56 -26.38 19.12
CA ILE A 224 -7.43 -25.43 19.80
C ILE A 224 -7.05 -25.26 21.29
N ALA A 225 -6.80 -26.37 21.99
CA ALA A 225 -6.44 -26.35 23.41
C ALA A 225 -5.09 -25.68 23.69
N THR A 226 -4.11 -25.80 22.77
CA THR A 226 -2.80 -25.16 22.91
C THR A 226 -2.87 -23.65 22.93
N HIS A 227 -3.88 -23.05 22.31
CA HIS A 227 -4.11 -21.61 22.27
C HIS A 227 -5.17 -21.16 23.30
N ALA A 228 -6.29 -21.89 23.42
CA ALA A 228 -7.37 -21.56 24.33
C ALA A 228 -6.97 -21.59 25.80
N ILE A 229 -6.18 -22.59 26.24
CA ILE A 229 -5.81 -22.73 27.64
C ILE A 229 -4.93 -21.57 28.15
N PRO A 230 -3.85 -21.17 27.46
CA PRO A 230 -3.07 -20.00 27.86
C PRO A 230 -3.89 -18.70 27.90
N GLY A 231 -4.78 -18.49 26.91
CA GLY A 231 -5.70 -17.35 26.87
C GLY A 231 -6.64 -17.32 28.10
N LEU A 232 -7.26 -18.45 28.40
CA LEU A 232 -8.16 -18.60 29.55
C LEU A 232 -7.43 -18.33 30.89
N MET A 233 -6.18 -18.82 31.04
CA MET A 233 -5.37 -18.56 32.24
C MET A 233 -5.07 -17.08 32.45
N LYS A 234 -5.05 -16.29 31.38
CA LYS A 234 -4.88 -14.83 31.40
C LYS A 234 -6.22 -14.07 31.47
N GLY A 235 -7.35 -14.80 31.64
CA GLY A 235 -8.70 -14.20 31.73
C GLY A 235 -9.23 -13.66 30.41
N LYS A 236 -8.67 -14.09 29.27
CA LYS A 236 -9.14 -13.70 27.94
C LYS A 236 -10.09 -14.78 27.39
N PHE A 237 -11.15 -14.35 26.74
CA PHE A 237 -12.19 -15.23 26.20
C PHE A 237 -12.28 -15.00 24.70
N ASP A 238 -11.57 -15.81 23.95
CA ASP A 238 -11.60 -15.87 22.48
C ASP A 238 -12.51 -16.99 21.97
N THR A 239 -12.65 -17.09 20.66
CA THR A 239 -13.48 -18.10 20.01
C THR A 239 -13.02 -19.52 20.34
N ASP A 240 -11.72 -19.77 20.43
CA ASP A 240 -11.15 -21.08 20.74
C ASP A 240 -11.62 -21.56 22.14
N VAL A 241 -11.60 -20.66 23.12
CA VAL A 241 -12.12 -20.93 24.48
C VAL A 241 -13.62 -21.24 24.45
N LEU A 242 -14.41 -20.49 23.64
CA LEU A 242 -15.86 -20.74 23.53
C LEU A 242 -16.16 -22.10 22.89
N MET A 243 -15.42 -22.47 21.84
CA MET A 243 -15.58 -23.76 21.15
C MET A 243 -15.17 -24.94 22.03
N LEU A 244 -14.04 -24.80 22.75
CA LEU A 244 -13.58 -25.83 23.70
C LEU A 244 -14.57 -25.99 24.87
N ALA A 245 -15.13 -24.87 25.38
CA ALA A 245 -16.15 -24.91 26.44
C ALA A 245 -17.45 -25.57 25.95
N ALA A 246 -17.89 -25.25 24.71
CA ALA A 246 -19.09 -25.90 24.13
C ALA A 246 -18.88 -27.41 23.90
N ALA A 247 -17.72 -27.82 23.39
CA ALA A 247 -17.39 -29.24 23.22
C ALA A 247 -17.31 -29.97 24.58
N GLY A 248 -16.66 -29.35 25.58
CA GLY A 248 -16.62 -29.90 26.95
C GLY A 248 -17.98 -30.02 27.59
N GLY A 249 -18.86 -29.02 27.39
CA GLY A 249 -20.23 -29.05 27.83
C GLY A 249 -21.07 -30.16 27.18
N ALA A 250 -20.89 -30.39 25.86
CA ALA A 250 -21.51 -31.52 25.15
C ALA A 250 -21.05 -32.85 25.74
N ALA A 251 -19.77 -32.99 26.07
CA ALA A 251 -19.23 -34.18 26.73
C ALA A 251 -19.86 -34.43 28.13
N ILE A 252 -20.02 -33.36 28.93
CA ILE A 252 -20.67 -33.45 30.28
C ILE A 252 -22.10 -33.93 30.17
N LEU A 253 -22.84 -33.49 29.14
CA LEU A 253 -24.21 -33.93 28.89
C LEU A 253 -24.31 -35.32 28.23
N GLY A 254 -23.20 -35.96 27.88
CA GLY A 254 -23.19 -37.24 27.19
C GLY A 254 -23.37 -37.13 25.65
N HIS A 255 -23.43 -35.93 25.10
CA HIS A 255 -23.54 -35.70 23.65
C HIS A 255 -22.18 -35.74 22.96
N TRP A 256 -21.42 -36.82 23.17
CA TRP A 256 -20.04 -37.01 22.69
C TRP A 256 -19.89 -36.87 21.17
N ALA A 257 -20.88 -37.38 20.41
CA ALA A 257 -20.88 -37.28 18.95
C ALA A 257 -20.97 -35.83 18.46
N GLU A 258 -21.83 -35.02 19.10
CA GLU A 258 -22.03 -33.63 18.70
C GLU A 258 -20.80 -32.78 19.01
N GLY A 259 -20.15 -32.98 20.15
CA GLY A 259 -18.92 -32.27 20.50
C GLY A 259 -17.70 -32.70 19.67
N ALA A 260 -17.62 -34.02 19.32
CA ALA A 260 -16.58 -34.49 18.38
C ALA A 260 -16.78 -33.86 16.99
N PHE A 261 -18.02 -33.78 16.53
CA PHE A 261 -18.37 -33.15 15.26
C PHE A 261 -18.07 -31.64 15.27
N LEU A 262 -18.37 -30.93 16.37
CA LEU A 262 -18.03 -29.54 16.57
C LEU A 262 -16.53 -29.31 16.41
N LEU A 263 -15.68 -30.03 17.17
CA LEU A 263 -14.22 -29.84 17.11
C LEU A 263 -13.65 -30.22 15.75
N PHE A 264 -14.15 -31.27 15.10
CA PHE A 264 -13.75 -31.66 13.75
C PHE A 264 -14.09 -30.55 12.73
N LEU A 265 -15.34 -30.06 12.68
CA LEU A 265 -15.75 -29.03 11.72
C LEU A 265 -15.06 -27.71 11.98
N PHE A 266 -14.89 -27.33 13.24
CA PHE A 266 -14.18 -26.09 13.59
C PHE A 266 -12.71 -26.16 13.13
N SER A 267 -11.99 -27.25 13.43
CA SER A 267 -10.63 -27.46 12.95
C SER A 267 -10.55 -27.51 11.42
N LEU A 268 -11.55 -28.06 10.75
CA LEU A 268 -11.64 -28.07 9.28
C LEU A 268 -11.87 -26.65 8.73
N GLY A 269 -12.72 -25.87 9.38
CA GLY A 269 -12.99 -24.48 9.07
C GLY A 269 -11.71 -23.63 9.17
N GLN A 270 -11.00 -23.73 10.29
CA GLN A 270 -9.72 -23.04 10.51
C GLN A 270 -8.67 -23.45 9.45
N ALA A 271 -8.54 -24.74 9.15
CA ALA A 271 -7.62 -25.20 8.11
C ALA A 271 -7.95 -24.65 6.72
N GLY A 272 -9.25 -24.55 6.39
CA GLY A 272 -9.73 -23.92 5.15
C GLY A 272 -9.45 -22.42 5.08
N GLU A 273 -9.63 -21.73 6.21
CA GLU A 273 -9.32 -20.31 6.40
C GLU A 273 -7.84 -20.04 6.17
N HIS A 274 -6.97 -20.80 6.83
CA HIS A 274 -5.52 -20.69 6.64
C HIS A 274 -5.12 -20.89 5.18
N TYR A 275 -5.61 -21.96 4.56
CA TYR A 275 -5.31 -22.22 3.16
C TYR A 275 -5.69 -21.05 2.23
N ALA A 276 -6.82 -20.42 2.50
CA ALA A 276 -7.29 -19.29 1.71
C ALA A 276 -6.46 -18.00 1.93
N LEU A 277 -6.10 -17.71 3.20
CA LEU A 277 -5.23 -16.58 3.52
C LEU A 277 -3.81 -16.78 2.99
N ASP A 278 -3.25 -17.98 3.12
CA ASP A 278 -1.94 -18.32 2.55
C ASP A 278 -1.93 -18.15 1.03
N ARG A 279 -3.02 -18.49 0.35
CA ARG A 279 -3.12 -18.25 -1.08
C ARG A 279 -3.12 -16.76 -1.43
N ALA A 280 -3.76 -15.92 -0.62
CA ALA A 280 -3.72 -14.47 -0.80
C ALA A 280 -2.32 -13.90 -0.49
N ARG A 281 -1.67 -14.37 0.60
CA ARG A 281 -0.29 -14.00 0.95
C ARG A 281 0.71 -14.44 -0.13
N ASN A 282 0.60 -15.67 -0.62
CA ASN A 282 1.48 -16.19 -1.67
C ASN A 282 1.33 -15.43 -2.98
N ALA A 283 0.19 -14.81 -3.25
CA ALA A 283 0.03 -13.94 -4.41
C ALA A 283 0.91 -12.67 -4.32
N VAL A 284 1.20 -12.18 -3.11
CA VAL A 284 2.14 -11.09 -2.84
C VAL A 284 3.58 -11.60 -2.82
N ASN A 285 3.85 -12.70 -2.10
CA ASN A 285 5.20 -13.26 -1.96
C ASN A 285 5.79 -13.71 -3.31
N ALA A 286 4.94 -14.10 -4.26
CA ALA A 286 5.37 -14.45 -5.63
C ALA A 286 6.09 -13.29 -6.34
N LEU A 287 5.86 -12.03 -5.96
CA LEU A 287 6.63 -10.89 -6.48
C LEU A 287 8.09 -10.96 -5.99
N GLY A 288 8.33 -11.34 -4.74
CA GLY A 288 9.68 -11.47 -4.18
C GLY A 288 10.47 -12.67 -4.72
N GLU A 289 9.78 -13.77 -5.06
CA GLU A 289 10.42 -14.96 -5.67
C GLU A 289 10.95 -14.69 -7.10
N MET A 290 10.58 -13.55 -7.69
CA MET A 290 11.06 -13.14 -9.02
C MET A 290 12.50 -12.61 -9.00
N MET A 291 13.10 -12.34 -7.84
CA MET A 291 14.48 -11.85 -7.76
C MET A 291 15.50 -12.98 -7.92
N PRO A 292 16.50 -12.81 -8.81
CA PRO A 292 17.65 -13.70 -8.86
C PRO A 292 18.43 -13.69 -7.54
N LYS A 293 18.90 -14.84 -7.09
CA LYS A 293 19.75 -14.95 -5.88
C LYS A 293 21.22 -14.66 -6.17
N SER A 294 21.66 -14.69 -7.45
CA SER A 294 23.04 -14.38 -7.87
C SER A 294 23.04 -13.56 -9.13
N ALA A 295 24.12 -12.85 -9.36
CA ALA A 295 24.35 -12.04 -10.55
C ALA A 295 25.79 -12.18 -11.07
N ARG A 296 25.97 -11.98 -12.37
CA ARG A 296 27.29 -11.95 -13.03
C ARG A 296 27.82 -10.54 -13.01
N VAL A 297 28.84 -10.30 -12.22
CA VAL A 297 29.47 -8.98 -12.03
C VAL A 297 30.83 -8.98 -12.73
N ARG A 298 31.10 -7.91 -13.50
CA ARG A 298 32.40 -7.65 -14.08
C ARG A 298 33.27 -6.90 -13.07
N ARG A 299 34.35 -7.53 -12.62
CA ARG A 299 35.39 -6.90 -11.80
C ARG A 299 36.75 -7.25 -12.40
N ASP A 300 37.63 -6.27 -12.57
CA ASP A 300 39.00 -6.46 -13.11
C ASP A 300 39.02 -7.27 -14.44
N ASP A 301 38.12 -6.94 -15.40
CA ASP A 301 37.90 -7.65 -16.66
C ASP A 301 37.51 -9.13 -16.58
N GLN A 302 37.19 -9.62 -15.39
CA GLN A 302 36.69 -10.97 -15.19
C GLN A 302 35.20 -10.93 -14.80
N ILE A 303 34.43 -11.85 -15.36
CA ILE A 303 33.01 -12.03 -14.98
C ILE A 303 32.97 -13.08 -13.87
N ILE A 304 32.54 -12.66 -12.68
CA ILE A 304 32.37 -13.52 -11.51
C ILE A 304 30.90 -13.59 -11.13
N GLU A 305 30.44 -14.71 -10.66
CA GLU A 305 29.09 -14.86 -10.13
C GLU A 305 29.12 -14.60 -8.62
N LEU A 306 28.32 -13.62 -8.20
CA LEU A 306 28.22 -13.19 -6.80
C LEU A 306 26.77 -13.27 -6.33
N PRO A 307 26.51 -13.58 -5.05
CA PRO A 307 25.22 -13.33 -4.41
C PRO A 307 24.82 -11.86 -4.59
N VAL A 308 23.52 -11.60 -4.81
CA VAL A 308 23.03 -10.23 -5.11
C VAL A 308 23.31 -9.27 -3.94
N GLU A 309 23.35 -9.78 -2.72
CA GLU A 309 23.64 -9.03 -1.49
C GLU A 309 25.09 -8.52 -1.42
N GLN A 310 26.02 -9.12 -2.17
CA GLN A 310 27.42 -8.74 -2.22
C GLN A 310 27.77 -7.74 -3.32
N ILE A 311 26.77 -7.37 -4.11
CA ILE A 311 26.91 -6.37 -5.18
C ILE A 311 26.95 -4.97 -4.55
N ARG A 312 27.79 -4.10 -5.13
CA ARG A 312 27.98 -2.73 -4.67
C ARG A 312 27.50 -1.74 -5.71
N VAL A 313 27.08 -0.57 -5.24
CA VAL A 313 26.79 0.55 -6.16
C VAL A 313 28.04 0.87 -6.97
N GLY A 314 27.88 0.98 -8.29
CA GLY A 314 28.97 1.19 -9.27
C GLY A 314 29.52 -0.09 -9.89
N ASP A 315 29.18 -1.30 -9.39
CA ASP A 315 29.53 -2.55 -10.08
C ASP A 315 28.83 -2.64 -11.45
N GLU A 316 29.47 -3.31 -12.41
CA GLU A 316 28.89 -3.63 -13.72
C GLU A 316 28.35 -5.05 -13.74
N VAL A 317 27.04 -5.18 -13.95
CA VAL A 317 26.33 -6.48 -14.04
C VAL A 317 26.07 -6.84 -15.49
N VAL A 318 26.43 -8.06 -15.87
CA VAL A 318 26.21 -8.61 -17.22
C VAL A 318 24.95 -9.44 -17.26
N ILE A 319 23.96 -9.01 -18.05
CA ILE A 319 22.64 -9.60 -18.17
C ILE A 319 22.49 -10.19 -19.56
N ARG A 320 22.25 -11.49 -19.67
CA ARG A 320 22.06 -12.20 -20.95
C ARG A 320 20.60 -12.19 -21.40
N PRO A 321 20.33 -12.46 -22.65
CA PRO A 321 18.98 -12.73 -23.13
C PRO A 321 18.31 -13.84 -22.32
N GLY A 322 17.09 -13.61 -21.84
CA GLY A 322 16.33 -14.50 -20.98
C GLY A 322 16.66 -14.43 -19.50
N ASP A 323 17.71 -13.71 -19.10
CA ASP A 323 18.02 -13.51 -17.68
C ASP A 323 17.08 -12.46 -17.07
N ARG A 324 16.78 -12.65 -15.77
CA ARG A 324 16.17 -11.61 -14.96
C ARG A 324 17.21 -10.62 -14.48
N ILE A 325 16.87 -9.34 -14.46
CA ILE A 325 17.72 -8.26 -13.95
C ILE A 325 17.80 -8.37 -12.43
N PRO A 326 18.99 -8.49 -11.83
CA PRO A 326 19.15 -8.78 -10.41
C PRO A 326 19.12 -7.53 -9.51
N VAL A 327 19.39 -6.35 -10.06
CA VAL A 327 19.56 -5.08 -9.32
C VAL A 327 19.02 -3.91 -10.13
N ASP A 328 18.65 -2.83 -9.46
CA ASP A 328 18.34 -1.57 -10.12
C ASP A 328 19.63 -0.91 -10.63
N GLY A 329 19.62 -0.40 -11.84
CA GLY A 329 20.80 0.21 -12.44
C GLY A 329 20.51 0.97 -13.74
N GLN A 330 21.55 1.49 -14.35
CA GLN A 330 21.52 2.20 -15.61
C GLN A 330 22.29 1.40 -16.68
N VAL A 331 21.73 1.27 -17.87
CA VAL A 331 22.40 0.58 -18.97
C VAL A 331 23.69 1.31 -19.35
N SER A 332 24.83 0.67 -19.11
CA SER A 332 26.15 1.20 -19.48
C SER A 332 26.53 0.83 -20.93
N ARG A 333 26.07 -0.37 -21.40
CA ARG A 333 26.33 -0.87 -22.73
C ARG A 333 25.29 -1.85 -23.22
N GLY A 334 24.97 -1.76 -24.51
CA GLY A 334 23.99 -2.62 -25.18
C GLY A 334 22.65 -1.92 -25.39
N GLU A 335 21.77 -2.60 -26.12
CA GLU A 335 20.38 -2.23 -26.39
C GLU A 335 19.58 -3.51 -26.46
N SER A 336 18.44 -3.57 -25.74
CA SER A 336 17.58 -4.75 -25.72
C SER A 336 16.15 -4.37 -25.31
N SER A 337 15.18 -5.20 -25.66
CA SER A 337 13.83 -5.09 -25.14
C SER A 337 13.72 -5.80 -23.78
N ILE A 338 13.07 -5.12 -22.81
CA ILE A 338 12.91 -5.58 -21.44
C ILE A 338 11.43 -5.73 -21.14
N ASP A 339 11.03 -6.91 -20.68
CA ASP A 339 9.71 -7.15 -20.13
C ASP A 339 9.67 -6.63 -18.68
N GLN A 340 8.95 -5.55 -18.48
CA GLN A 340 8.76 -4.91 -17.17
C GLN A 340 7.46 -5.35 -16.48
N SER A 341 6.67 -6.26 -17.09
CA SER A 341 5.40 -6.72 -16.56
C SER A 341 5.42 -7.22 -15.10
N PRO A 342 6.53 -7.80 -14.58
CA PRO A 342 6.58 -8.20 -13.18
C PRO A 342 6.48 -7.05 -12.17
N ILE A 343 6.80 -5.81 -12.60
CA ILE A 343 6.78 -4.62 -11.75
C ILE A 343 5.64 -3.69 -12.16
N THR A 344 5.51 -3.43 -13.47
CA THR A 344 4.57 -2.44 -13.99
C THR A 344 3.20 -3.03 -14.33
N GLY A 345 3.11 -4.35 -14.52
CA GLY A 345 1.92 -5.02 -15.02
C GLY A 345 1.71 -4.90 -16.53
N GLU A 346 2.55 -4.12 -17.24
CA GLU A 346 2.44 -3.94 -18.70
C GLU A 346 3.06 -5.11 -19.46
N SER A 347 2.30 -5.72 -20.36
CA SER A 347 2.76 -6.88 -21.14
C SER A 347 3.62 -6.53 -22.36
N VAL A 348 3.77 -5.24 -22.70
CA VAL A 348 4.56 -4.81 -23.87
C VAL A 348 6.00 -4.55 -23.44
N PRO A 349 6.99 -5.28 -24.02
CA PRO A 349 8.39 -5.05 -23.70
C PRO A 349 8.83 -3.64 -24.14
N VAL A 350 9.65 -3.00 -23.31
CA VAL A 350 10.18 -1.65 -23.53
C VAL A 350 11.64 -1.75 -24.00
N THR A 351 11.97 -1.11 -25.11
CA THR A 351 13.37 -1.02 -25.57
C THR A 351 14.18 -0.13 -24.64
N LYS A 352 15.31 -0.63 -24.15
CA LYS A 352 16.25 0.07 -23.27
C LYS A 352 17.61 0.15 -23.94
N GLN A 353 18.17 1.34 -23.95
CA GLN A 353 19.47 1.67 -24.55
C GLN A 353 20.40 2.29 -23.50
N ARG A 354 21.64 2.59 -23.91
CA ARG A 354 22.62 3.20 -23.01
C ARG A 354 22.09 4.49 -22.38
N GLY A 355 22.14 4.55 -21.04
CA GLY A 355 21.66 5.67 -20.24
C GLY A 355 20.27 5.46 -19.63
N ASP A 356 19.52 4.44 -20.09
CA ASP A 356 18.18 4.15 -19.56
C ASP A 356 18.26 3.38 -18.24
N GLU A 357 17.31 3.66 -17.36
CA GLU A 357 17.15 2.91 -16.11
C GLU A 357 16.49 1.55 -16.35
N VAL A 358 16.96 0.55 -15.59
CA VAL A 358 16.40 -0.80 -15.55
C VAL A 358 16.19 -1.24 -14.10
N PHE A 359 15.17 -2.06 -13.86
CA PHE A 359 14.73 -2.43 -12.53
C PHE A 359 14.92 -3.92 -12.24
N ALA A 360 15.27 -4.24 -10.98
CA ALA A 360 15.39 -5.62 -10.51
C ALA A 360 14.06 -6.40 -10.68
N GLY A 361 14.15 -7.67 -11.10
CA GLY A 361 13.00 -8.54 -11.33
C GLY A 361 12.45 -8.53 -12.75
N THR A 362 12.76 -7.53 -13.58
CA THR A 362 12.39 -7.47 -15.00
C THR A 362 13.18 -8.46 -15.85
N ILE A 363 12.71 -8.81 -17.05
CA ILE A 363 13.30 -9.86 -17.89
C ILE A 363 13.90 -9.25 -19.15
N ASN A 364 15.18 -9.51 -19.39
CA ASN A 364 15.87 -9.11 -20.61
C ASN A 364 15.57 -10.09 -21.76
N HIS A 365 15.20 -9.62 -22.95
CA HIS A 365 14.77 -10.48 -24.05
C HIS A 365 15.84 -10.74 -25.13
N GLU A 366 16.31 -9.72 -25.85
CA GLU A 366 16.92 -9.90 -27.16
C GLU A 366 18.43 -9.92 -27.14
N ALA A 367 19.08 -8.99 -26.48
CA ALA A 367 20.53 -8.81 -26.50
C ALA A 367 21.14 -8.77 -25.10
N ALA A 368 22.44 -8.98 -25.00
CA ALA A 368 23.14 -8.84 -23.72
C ALA A 368 23.25 -7.35 -23.34
N LEU A 369 22.98 -7.04 -22.08
CA LEU A 369 23.12 -5.71 -21.50
C LEU A 369 24.22 -5.72 -20.44
N GLU A 370 24.97 -4.63 -20.35
CA GLU A 370 25.79 -4.31 -19.19
C GLU A 370 25.11 -3.16 -18.43
N VAL A 371 24.90 -3.37 -17.13
CA VAL A 371 24.14 -2.46 -16.28
C VAL A 371 25.03 -2.03 -15.13
N GLN A 372 25.21 -0.73 -14.96
CA GLN A 372 25.86 -0.14 -13.79
C GLN A 372 24.87 -0.05 -12.64
N VAL A 373 25.22 -0.64 -11.50
CA VAL A 373 24.38 -0.68 -10.31
C VAL A 373 24.22 0.71 -9.70
N THR A 374 22.99 1.16 -9.52
CA THR A 374 22.67 2.45 -8.91
C THR A 374 22.14 2.32 -7.48
N ARG A 375 21.55 1.16 -7.11
CA ARG A 375 21.01 0.90 -5.77
C ARG A 375 21.45 -0.47 -5.26
N LEU A 376 21.57 -0.57 -3.93
CA LEU A 376 21.85 -1.87 -3.29
C LEU A 376 20.66 -2.81 -3.44
N ALA A 377 20.90 -4.10 -3.35
CA ALA A 377 19.86 -5.13 -3.44
C ALA A 377 18.71 -4.92 -2.44
N LYS A 378 19.02 -4.52 -1.19
CA LYS A 378 18.03 -4.23 -0.15
C LYS A 378 17.17 -3.00 -0.43
N ASP A 379 17.70 -2.04 -1.19
CA ASP A 379 17.08 -0.75 -1.48
C ASP A 379 16.50 -0.70 -2.90
N ASN A 380 16.43 -1.84 -3.61
CA ASN A 380 15.89 -1.91 -4.96
C ASN A 380 14.37 -1.68 -4.96
N THR A 381 13.86 -1.31 -6.13
CA THR A 381 12.45 -0.97 -6.33
C THR A 381 11.50 -2.10 -5.89
N LEU A 382 11.82 -3.35 -6.21
CA LEU A 382 10.97 -4.49 -5.87
C LEU A 382 10.90 -4.73 -4.36
N ASN A 383 12.04 -4.62 -3.64
CA ASN A 383 12.04 -4.75 -2.18
C ASN A 383 11.26 -3.62 -1.49
N ARG A 384 11.35 -2.39 -2.01
CA ARG A 384 10.52 -1.27 -1.54
C ARG A 384 9.03 -1.55 -1.74
N VAL A 385 8.64 -2.06 -2.91
CA VAL A 385 7.25 -2.49 -3.17
C VAL A 385 6.80 -3.54 -2.15
N MET A 386 7.63 -4.56 -1.89
CA MET A 386 7.32 -5.58 -0.90
C MET A 386 7.16 -5.03 0.52
N GLN A 387 8.05 -4.13 0.94
CA GLN A 387 7.94 -3.46 2.24
C GLN A 387 6.65 -2.64 2.33
N MET A 388 6.33 -1.85 1.30
CA MET A 388 5.09 -1.07 1.29
C MET A 388 3.83 -1.94 1.29
N VAL A 389 3.84 -3.09 0.61
CA VAL A 389 2.73 -4.05 0.68
C VAL A 389 2.62 -4.66 2.08
N ALA A 390 3.74 -4.97 2.73
CA ALA A 390 3.75 -5.45 4.12
C ALA A 390 3.23 -4.36 5.09
N GLU A 391 3.66 -3.12 4.94
CA GLU A 391 3.13 -1.98 5.69
C GLU A 391 1.64 -1.74 5.42
N ALA A 392 1.24 -1.82 4.15
CA ALA A 392 -0.17 -1.72 3.77
C ALA A 392 -1.05 -2.77 4.46
N GLN A 393 -0.53 -3.96 4.66
CA GLN A 393 -1.23 -5.03 5.38
C GLN A 393 -1.38 -4.71 6.88
N SER A 394 -0.54 -3.82 7.44
CA SER A 394 -0.60 -3.42 8.84
C SER A 394 -1.70 -2.42 9.14
N GLN A 395 -2.06 -1.59 8.18
CA GLN A 395 -3.06 -0.54 8.38
C GLN A 395 -4.47 -1.10 8.29
N GLN A 396 -5.15 -1.07 9.44
CA GLN A 396 -6.53 -1.54 9.54
C GLN A 396 -7.50 -0.60 8.83
N SER A 397 -8.41 -1.18 8.05
CA SER A 397 -9.48 -0.44 7.41
C SER A 397 -10.52 0.10 8.43
N PRO A 398 -11.24 1.18 8.10
CA PRO A 398 -12.33 1.69 8.94
C PRO A 398 -13.37 0.62 9.29
N THR A 399 -13.73 -0.22 8.32
CA THR A 399 -14.69 -1.32 8.54
C THR A 399 -14.11 -2.38 9.47
N GLN A 400 -12.82 -2.70 9.38
CA GLN A 400 -12.15 -3.64 10.28
C GLN A 400 -12.17 -3.12 11.72
N ARG A 401 -11.78 -1.86 11.95
CA ARG A 401 -11.84 -1.21 13.27
C ARG A 401 -13.27 -1.20 13.85
N MET A 402 -14.29 -0.97 13.01
CA MET A 402 -15.69 -1.04 13.43
C MET A 402 -16.08 -2.45 13.87
N THR A 403 -15.66 -3.47 13.12
CA THR A 403 -15.93 -4.88 13.42
C THR A 403 -15.28 -5.32 14.73
N GLU A 404 -14.04 -4.93 14.98
CA GLU A 404 -13.33 -5.21 16.24
C GLU A 404 -14.02 -4.54 17.43
N ARG A 405 -14.41 -3.26 17.32
CA ARG A 405 -15.17 -2.57 18.36
C ARG A 405 -16.54 -3.20 18.62
N PHE A 406 -17.15 -3.77 17.59
CA PHE A 406 -18.38 -4.53 17.76
C PHE A 406 -18.10 -5.82 18.54
N SER A 407 -17.12 -6.61 18.17
CA SER A 407 -16.74 -7.88 18.80
C SER A 407 -16.39 -7.72 20.28
N THR A 408 -15.64 -6.68 20.65
CA THR A 408 -15.26 -6.41 22.05
C THR A 408 -16.46 -6.15 22.98
N LYS A 409 -17.60 -5.68 22.46
CA LYS A 409 -18.84 -5.49 23.23
C LYS A 409 -19.78 -6.67 23.10
N PHE A 410 -19.80 -7.30 21.94
CA PHE A 410 -20.72 -8.38 21.62
C PHE A 410 -20.40 -9.65 22.39
N VAL A 411 -19.13 -10.08 22.50
CA VAL A 411 -18.73 -11.29 23.21
C VAL A 411 -19.13 -11.26 24.69
N PRO A 412 -18.83 -10.23 25.48
CA PRO A 412 -19.31 -10.15 26.87
C PRO A 412 -20.85 -10.15 27.00
N ALA A 413 -21.56 -9.49 26.05
CA ALA A 413 -23.01 -9.50 26.05
C ALA A 413 -23.60 -10.90 25.81
N ILE A 414 -22.99 -11.66 24.90
CA ILE A 414 -23.35 -13.05 24.62
C ILE A 414 -23.09 -13.93 25.85
N LEU A 415 -21.94 -13.80 26.50
CA LEU A 415 -21.63 -14.56 27.72
C LEU A 415 -22.69 -14.30 28.84
N ALA A 416 -23.06 -13.04 29.00
CA ALA A 416 -24.17 -12.70 29.94
C ALA A 416 -25.49 -13.32 29.50
N LEU A 417 -25.81 -13.33 28.20
CA LEU A 417 -27.02 -13.97 27.66
C LEU A 417 -26.97 -15.49 27.86
N VAL A 418 -25.83 -16.13 27.66
CA VAL A 418 -25.64 -17.57 27.92
C VAL A 418 -25.94 -17.89 29.37
N VAL A 419 -25.37 -17.14 30.32
CA VAL A 419 -25.66 -17.32 31.74
C VAL A 419 -27.18 -17.14 32.03
N ALA A 420 -27.80 -16.14 31.41
CA ALA A 420 -29.24 -15.91 31.56
C ALA A 420 -30.08 -17.06 31.00
N VAL A 421 -29.76 -17.60 29.83
CA VAL A 421 -30.44 -18.74 29.16
C VAL A 421 -30.27 -20.04 29.97
N VAL A 422 -29.10 -20.23 30.60
CA VAL A 422 -28.86 -21.40 31.43
C VAL A 422 -29.63 -21.30 32.78
N VAL A 423 -29.60 -20.14 33.45
CA VAL A 423 -30.08 -19.98 34.81
C VAL A 423 -31.58 -19.64 34.89
N LEU A 424 -32.05 -18.65 34.11
CA LEU A 424 -33.44 -18.13 34.28
C LEU A 424 -34.55 -19.14 33.97
N PRO A 425 -34.52 -19.90 32.84
CA PRO A 425 -35.57 -20.86 32.54
C PRO A 425 -35.63 -22.00 33.55
N SER A 426 -34.44 -22.47 34.01
CA SER A 426 -34.35 -23.49 35.05
C SER A 426 -34.92 -23.00 36.38
N LEU A 427 -34.59 -21.79 36.82
CA LEU A 427 -35.12 -21.18 38.07
C LEU A 427 -36.61 -20.94 37.99
N LEU A 428 -37.14 -20.59 36.83
CA LEU A 428 -38.59 -20.36 36.63
C LEU A 428 -39.35 -21.65 36.38
N GLY A 429 -38.69 -22.81 36.33
CA GLY A 429 -39.34 -24.11 36.13
C GLY A 429 -39.89 -24.29 34.68
N TRP A 430 -39.42 -23.51 33.69
CA TRP A 430 -39.87 -23.62 32.32
C TRP A 430 -39.18 -24.77 31.55
N THR A 431 -37.92 -25.07 31.93
CA THR A 431 -37.11 -26.13 31.33
C THR A 431 -36.25 -26.82 32.38
N THR A 432 -35.73 -27.99 32.06
CA THR A 432 -34.72 -28.69 32.91
C THR A 432 -33.39 -27.97 32.85
N ILE A 433 -32.55 -28.15 33.86
CA ILE A 433 -31.19 -27.60 33.88
C ILE A 433 -30.35 -28.12 32.71
N GLU A 434 -30.55 -29.39 32.37
CA GLU A 434 -29.85 -30.08 31.26
C GLU A 434 -30.20 -29.45 29.91
N GLU A 435 -31.51 -29.21 29.66
CA GLU A 435 -32.00 -28.55 28.45
C GLU A 435 -31.54 -27.08 28.37
N SER A 436 -31.56 -26.35 29.46
CA SER A 436 -31.08 -24.97 29.55
C SER A 436 -29.60 -24.88 29.31
N PHE A 437 -28.81 -25.82 29.86
CA PHE A 437 -27.36 -25.89 29.66
C PHE A 437 -27.01 -26.24 28.18
N TYR A 438 -27.75 -27.17 27.56
CA TYR A 438 -27.61 -27.49 26.13
C TYR A 438 -27.87 -26.28 25.24
N ARG A 439 -28.96 -25.50 25.54
CA ARG A 439 -29.25 -24.25 24.83
C ARG A 439 -28.16 -23.19 25.02
N GLY A 440 -27.56 -23.12 26.22
CA GLY A 440 -26.42 -22.25 26.50
C GLY A 440 -25.21 -22.58 25.69
N MET A 441 -24.85 -23.88 25.55
CA MET A 441 -23.75 -24.34 24.72
C MET A 441 -24.01 -24.04 23.21
N LEU A 442 -25.24 -24.31 22.77
CA LEU A 442 -25.67 -23.99 21.41
C LEU A 442 -25.48 -22.50 21.10
N LEU A 443 -25.85 -21.64 22.08
CA LEU A 443 -25.69 -20.19 21.94
C LEU A 443 -24.23 -19.75 21.91
N LEU A 444 -23.31 -20.41 22.66
CA LEU A 444 -21.89 -20.14 22.59
C LEU A 444 -21.35 -20.34 21.18
N VAL A 445 -21.69 -21.45 20.54
CA VAL A 445 -21.29 -21.73 19.15
C VAL A 445 -21.96 -20.79 18.16
N ALA A 446 -23.28 -20.59 18.30
CA ALA A 446 -24.09 -19.80 17.39
C ALA A 446 -23.69 -18.31 17.34
N ALA A 447 -23.21 -17.79 18.45
CA ALA A 447 -22.90 -16.37 18.60
C ALA A 447 -21.42 -16.04 18.39
N SER A 448 -20.59 -17.02 18.06
CA SER A 448 -19.19 -16.76 17.75
C SER A 448 -19.05 -15.91 16.47
N PRO A 449 -18.27 -14.81 16.48
CA PRO A 449 -18.20 -13.87 15.34
C PRO A 449 -17.14 -14.23 14.30
N CYS A 450 -16.76 -15.52 14.10
CA CYS A 450 -15.65 -15.94 13.22
C CYS A 450 -15.77 -15.37 11.80
N ALA A 451 -16.90 -15.56 11.12
CA ALA A 451 -17.14 -15.04 9.79
C ALA A 451 -17.06 -13.50 9.71
N LEU A 452 -17.43 -12.80 10.79
CA LEU A 452 -17.37 -11.35 10.88
C LEU A 452 -15.91 -10.88 11.03
N ALA A 453 -15.16 -11.56 11.88
CA ALA A 453 -13.77 -11.20 12.19
C ALA A 453 -12.85 -11.36 10.98
N ILE A 454 -13.05 -12.42 10.15
CA ILE A 454 -12.17 -12.70 9.00
C ILE A 454 -12.62 -12.04 7.70
N GLY A 455 -13.92 -11.76 7.54
CA GLY A 455 -14.50 -11.33 6.27
C GLY A 455 -13.89 -10.05 5.69
N THR A 456 -13.59 -9.07 6.53
CA THR A 456 -12.98 -7.79 6.13
C THR A 456 -11.49 -7.93 5.88
N PRO A 457 -10.65 -8.48 6.79
CA PRO A 457 -9.23 -8.67 6.55
C PRO A 457 -8.92 -9.50 5.29
N ALA A 458 -9.67 -10.58 5.06
CA ALA A 458 -9.50 -11.41 3.86
C ALA A 458 -9.78 -10.64 2.56
N ALA A 459 -10.83 -9.82 2.52
CA ALA A 459 -11.15 -9.01 1.35
C ALA A 459 -10.12 -7.90 1.10
N VAL A 460 -9.66 -7.23 2.16
CA VAL A 460 -8.63 -6.19 2.08
C VAL A 460 -7.31 -6.78 1.59
N LEU A 461 -6.83 -7.87 2.21
CA LEU A 461 -5.60 -8.54 1.81
C LEU A 461 -5.65 -8.97 0.34
N THR A 462 -6.76 -9.57 -0.07
CA THR A 462 -6.96 -10.03 -1.45
C THR A 462 -7.01 -8.87 -2.44
N GLY A 463 -7.66 -7.76 -2.07
CA GLY A 463 -7.72 -6.54 -2.87
C GLY A 463 -6.35 -5.89 -3.07
N ILE A 464 -5.58 -5.72 -1.98
CA ILE A 464 -4.21 -5.18 -2.03
C ILE A 464 -3.30 -6.10 -2.88
N ALA A 465 -3.40 -7.43 -2.69
CA ALA A 465 -2.62 -8.39 -3.48
C ALA A 465 -2.93 -8.30 -4.98
N GLN A 466 -4.21 -8.14 -5.35
CA GLN A 466 -4.62 -8.00 -6.75
C GLN A 466 -4.20 -6.65 -7.34
N ALA A 467 -4.26 -5.56 -6.56
CA ALA A 467 -3.76 -4.25 -6.97
C ALA A 467 -2.26 -4.31 -7.27
N ALA A 468 -1.46 -4.86 -6.35
CA ALA A 468 -0.01 -4.97 -6.50
C ALA A 468 0.40 -5.80 -7.72
N ARG A 469 -0.31 -6.91 -8.01
CA ARG A 469 -0.09 -7.73 -9.22
C ARG A 469 -0.34 -7.00 -10.53
N ASN A 470 -1.12 -5.94 -10.51
CA ASN A 470 -1.44 -5.12 -11.68
C ASN A 470 -0.72 -3.77 -11.65
N GLY A 471 0.41 -3.65 -10.96
CA GLY A 471 1.22 -2.44 -10.93
C GLY A 471 0.62 -1.27 -10.15
N VAL A 472 -0.39 -1.51 -9.31
CA VAL A 472 -0.99 -0.50 -8.43
C VAL A 472 -0.67 -0.83 -6.98
N LEU A 473 0.10 0.02 -6.33
CA LEU A 473 0.43 -0.13 -4.92
C LEU A 473 -0.53 0.69 -4.07
N ILE A 474 -1.24 0.04 -3.15
CA ILE A 474 -2.17 0.68 -2.20
C ILE A 474 -1.63 0.49 -0.79
N LYS A 475 -1.35 1.58 -0.07
CA LYS A 475 -0.68 1.58 1.23
C LYS A 475 -1.56 1.18 2.43
N GLY A 476 -2.70 0.57 2.22
CA GLY A 476 -3.50 0.07 3.35
C GLY A 476 -4.96 -0.19 3.03
N GLY A 477 -5.60 -0.93 3.94
CA GLY A 477 -7.03 -1.21 3.85
C GLY A 477 -7.89 0.06 3.91
N ALA A 478 -7.44 1.07 4.63
CA ALA A 478 -8.14 2.36 4.69
C ALA A 478 -8.15 3.05 3.33
N HIS A 479 -7.00 3.10 2.65
CA HIS A 479 -6.88 3.73 1.33
C HIS A 479 -7.62 2.94 0.25
N LEU A 480 -7.63 1.59 0.34
CA LEU A 480 -8.44 0.73 -0.53
C LEU A 480 -9.95 1.03 -0.37
N GLU A 481 -10.45 1.14 0.86
CA GLU A 481 -11.86 1.47 1.10
C GLU A 481 -12.19 2.91 0.68
N ASN A 482 -11.32 3.88 0.99
CA ASN A 482 -11.50 5.30 0.66
C ASN A 482 -11.51 5.52 -0.86
N LEU A 483 -10.59 4.89 -1.62
CA LEU A 483 -10.57 4.97 -3.08
C LEU A 483 -11.88 4.46 -3.69
N GLY A 484 -12.51 3.45 -3.10
CA GLY A 484 -13.84 2.96 -3.48
C GLY A 484 -14.98 3.95 -3.21
N LEU A 485 -14.75 4.97 -2.36
CA LEU A 485 -15.71 6.03 -2.02
C LEU A 485 -15.55 7.28 -2.88
N VAL A 486 -14.42 7.41 -3.58
CA VAL A 486 -14.10 8.60 -4.38
C VAL A 486 -15.18 8.85 -5.43
N THR A 487 -15.67 10.08 -5.45
CA THR A 487 -16.64 10.58 -6.41
C THR A 487 -16.10 11.71 -7.29
N VAL A 488 -15.05 12.38 -6.85
CA VAL A 488 -14.34 13.45 -7.57
C VAL A 488 -12.86 13.16 -7.56
N MET A 489 -12.21 13.32 -8.70
CA MET A 489 -10.77 13.14 -8.83
C MET A 489 -10.13 14.42 -9.37
N ALA A 490 -9.16 14.93 -8.63
CA ALA A 490 -8.34 16.07 -9.04
C ALA A 490 -7.01 15.53 -9.62
N PHE A 491 -6.51 16.23 -10.64
CA PHE A 491 -5.28 15.90 -11.33
C PHE A 491 -4.37 17.11 -11.39
N ASP A 492 -3.09 16.93 -11.12
CA ASP A 492 -2.11 17.89 -11.59
C ASP A 492 -2.01 17.86 -13.11
N LYS A 493 -1.57 18.95 -13.72
CA LYS A 493 -1.33 19.00 -15.16
C LYS A 493 0.00 18.34 -15.51
N THR A 494 1.10 18.96 -15.06
CA THR A 494 2.47 18.67 -15.53
C THR A 494 3.01 17.38 -14.94
N GLY A 495 3.51 16.46 -15.79
CA GLY A 495 4.00 15.15 -15.35
C GLY A 495 2.89 14.16 -14.93
N THR A 496 1.61 14.56 -15.00
CA THR A 496 0.44 13.73 -14.64
C THR A 496 -0.48 13.54 -15.85
N LEU A 497 -1.23 14.56 -16.24
CA LEU A 497 -2.06 14.53 -17.46
C LEU A 497 -1.21 14.70 -18.73
N THR A 498 -0.05 15.31 -18.59
CA THR A 498 0.96 15.52 -19.63
C THR A 498 2.24 14.77 -19.26
N ASP A 499 3.10 14.56 -20.24
CA ASP A 499 4.39 13.86 -20.03
C ASP A 499 5.40 14.65 -19.19
N GLY A 500 5.15 15.95 -18.94
CA GLY A 500 6.06 16.85 -18.24
C GLY A 500 7.32 17.18 -19.05
N ARG A 501 7.34 16.79 -20.32
CA ARG A 501 8.39 17.10 -21.28
C ARG A 501 7.84 18.05 -22.31
N PHE A 502 8.58 19.16 -22.53
CA PHE A 502 8.24 20.04 -23.62
C PHE A 502 8.69 19.42 -24.94
N GLU A 503 7.85 19.58 -25.96
CA GLU A 503 8.19 19.26 -27.35
C GLU A 503 8.05 20.53 -28.19
N VAL A 504 8.92 20.68 -29.21
CA VAL A 504 8.78 21.72 -30.21
C VAL A 504 7.63 21.31 -31.12
N THR A 505 6.51 22.07 -31.04
CA THR A 505 5.30 21.78 -31.82
C THR A 505 5.25 22.57 -33.13
N ASP A 506 5.86 23.76 -33.16
CA ASP A 506 5.91 24.59 -34.35
C ASP A 506 7.28 25.27 -34.51
N VAL A 507 7.78 25.27 -35.72
CA VAL A 507 8.99 25.98 -36.15
C VAL A 507 8.57 26.96 -37.24
N ILE A 508 8.39 28.22 -36.86
CA ILE A 508 7.90 29.26 -37.77
C ILE A 508 9.03 30.18 -38.14
N ALA A 509 9.62 29.89 -39.29
CA ALA A 509 10.71 30.70 -39.87
C ALA A 509 10.11 31.98 -40.48
N MET A 510 10.81 33.09 -40.30
CA MET A 510 10.44 34.43 -40.79
C MET A 510 11.57 35.10 -41.58
N ASN A 511 11.29 36.19 -42.26
CA ASN A 511 12.25 36.96 -43.00
C ASN A 511 13.04 36.15 -44.09
N GLY A 512 12.42 35.11 -44.63
CA GLY A 512 13.05 34.27 -45.68
C GLY A 512 14.05 33.23 -45.15
N SER A 513 14.15 33.03 -43.82
CA SER A 513 14.91 31.96 -43.22
C SER A 513 14.25 30.59 -43.40
N GLY A 514 15.01 29.52 -43.38
CA GLY A 514 14.49 28.15 -43.37
C GLY A 514 14.16 27.64 -42.00
N SER A 515 13.14 26.77 -41.85
CA SER A 515 12.81 26.13 -40.57
C SER A 515 13.98 25.35 -39.99
N ASP A 516 14.75 24.65 -40.86
CA ASP A 516 15.94 23.88 -40.46
C ASP A 516 17.07 24.79 -39.95
N GLU A 517 17.24 25.98 -40.53
CA GLU A 517 18.24 26.95 -40.07
C GLU A 517 17.86 27.51 -38.71
N LEU A 518 16.58 27.87 -38.51
CA LEU A 518 16.08 28.34 -37.25
C LEU A 518 16.31 27.32 -36.14
N LEU A 519 15.92 26.05 -36.38
CA LEU A 519 16.05 24.98 -35.38
C LEU A 519 17.55 24.61 -35.16
N ARG A 520 18.37 24.64 -36.18
CA ARG A 520 19.84 24.39 -36.12
C ARG A 520 20.54 25.42 -35.25
N ILE A 521 20.28 26.71 -35.48
CA ILE A 521 20.89 27.82 -34.70
C ILE A 521 20.40 27.80 -33.24
N ALA A 522 19.09 27.60 -33.04
CA ALA A 522 18.54 27.50 -31.68
C ALA A 522 19.12 26.27 -30.95
N GLY A 523 19.14 25.10 -31.58
CA GLY A 523 19.71 23.88 -31.02
C GLY A 523 21.19 24.00 -30.64
N ALA A 524 21.98 24.70 -31.48
CA ALA A 524 23.38 24.94 -31.18
C ALA A 524 23.63 25.74 -29.89
N VAL A 525 22.81 26.73 -29.61
CA VAL A 525 22.87 27.52 -28.34
C VAL A 525 22.38 26.72 -27.19
N GLU A 526 21.20 26.07 -27.32
CA GLU A 526 20.49 25.39 -26.24
C GLU A 526 21.21 24.11 -25.80
N GLN A 527 22.14 23.53 -26.57
CA GLN A 527 23.01 22.43 -26.09
C GLN A 527 23.79 22.74 -24.81
N GLN A 528 24.00 24.01 -24.51
CA GLN A 528 24.73 24.44 -23.29
C GLN A 528 23.81 24.66 -22.08
N SER A 529 22.49 24.46 -22.22
CA SER A 529 21.48 24.70 -21.20
C SER A 529 20.83 23.40 -20.74
N ASN A 530 20.62 23.25 -19.42
CA ASN A 530 19.85 22.15 -18.85
C ASN A 530 18.36 22.52 -18.64
N HIS A 531 17.91 23.66 -19.18
CA HIS A 531 16.52 24.08 -19.04
C HIS A 531 15.60 23.15 -19.87
N PRO A 532 14.42 22.75 -19.36
CA PRO A 532 13.52 21.83 -20.08
C PRO A 532 13.17 22.26 -21.50
N LEU A 533 12.96 23.56 -21.72
CA LEU A 533 12.71 24.09 -23.06
C LEU A 533 13.93 23.93 -23.99
N ALA A 534 15.15 24.11 -23.45
CA ALA A 534 16.40 23.95 -24.19
C ALA A 534 16.57 22.50 -24.65
N LEU A 535 16.33 21.53 -23.75
CA LEU A 535 16.42 20.11 -24.07
C LEU A 535 15.46 19.73 -25.20
N ALA A 536 14.22 20.27 -25.17
CA ALA A 536 13.22 20.05 -26.21
C ALA A 536 13.68 20.56 -27.59
N VAL A 537 14.33 21.73 -27.63
CA VAL A 537 14.86 22.32 -28.89
C VAL A 537 15.99 21.46 -29.44
N VAL A 538 16.91 21.02 -28.59
CA VAL A 538 18.02 20.13 -28.95
C VAL A 538 17.50 18.80 -29.49
N GLU A 539 16.55 18.19 -28.80
CA GLU A 539 15.96 16.92 -29.22
C GLU A 539 15.24 17.05 -30.58
N ALA A 540 14.49 18.14 -30.78
CA ALA A 540 13.83 18.40 -32.04
C ALA A 540 14.84 18.54 -33.19
N ALA A 541 15.94 19.26 -32.95
CA ALA A 541 16.99 19.42 -33.96
C ALA A 541 17.72 18.09 -34.29
N GLN A 542 17.92 17.24 -33.30
CA GLN A 542 18.50 15.89 -33.48
C GLN A 542 17.57 14.95 -34.24
N LYS A 543 16.24 14.99 -33.95
CA LYS A 543 15.22 14.21 -34.68
C LYS A 543 15.22 14.54 -36.19
N GLU A 544 15.38 15.82 -36.52
CA GLU A 544 15.52 16.26 -37.94
C GLU A 544 16.91 15.97 -38.54
N GLY A 545 17.84 15.39 -37.77
CA GLY A 545 19.17 15.01 -38.25
C GLY A 545 20.07 16.23 -38.57
N LEU A 546 19.81 17.37 -37.92
CA LEU A 546 20.56 18.61 -38.15
C LEU A 546 21.95 18.57 -37.47
N ASP A 547 22.99 18.99 -38.18
CA ASP A 547 24.32 19.12 -37.60
C ASP A 547 24.41 20.45 -36.84
N LEU A 548 24.60 20.36 -35.52
CA LEU A 548 24.61 21.52 -34.64
C LEU A 548 26.01 22.09 -34.50
N PRO A 549 26.25 23.37 -34.95
CA PRO A 549 27.55 23.98 -34.81
C PRO A 549 27.92 24.27 -33.36
N ALA A 550 29.20 24.40 -33.08
CA ALA A 550 29.67 24.78 -31.75
C ALA A 550 29.22 26.24 -31.43
N ALA A 551 28.58 26.41 -30.29
CA ALA A 551 28.22 27.74 -29.77
C ALA A 551 29.32 28.27 -28.82
N GLY A 552 29.47 29.59 -28.74
CA GLY A 552 30.31 30.28 -27.77
C GLY A 552 29.78 30.18 -26.34
N GLY A 553 30.34 30.93 -25.38
CA GLY A 553 29.87 30.94 -24.01
C GLY A 553 28.41 31.39 -23.89
N LEU A 554 27.57 30.65 -23.18
CA LEU A 554 26.18 30.98 -22.91
C LEU A 554 26.07 32.04 -21.81
N GLU A 555 25.45 33.17 -22.11
CA GLU A 555 25.10 34.21 -21.15
C GLU A 555 23.58 34.11 -20.85
N ASN A 556 23.24 33.91 -19.58
CA ASN A 556 21.85 33.84 -19.16
C ASN A 556 21.30 35.21 -18.82
N LEU A 557 20.31 35.67 -19.55
CA LEU A 557 19.57 36.91 -19.32
C LEU A 557 18.39 36.67 -18.40
N SER A 558 18.63 36.69 -17.10
CA SER A 558 17.71 36.25 -16.04
C SER A 558 16.24 36.59 -16.31
N GLY A 559 15.38 35.56 -16.40
CA GLY A 559 13.94 35.67 -16.63
C GLY A 559 13.51 36.15 -18.03
N ARG A 560 14.44 36.27 -19.00
CA ARG A 560 14.16 36.80 -20.34
C ARG A 560 14.61 35.84 -21.46
N GLY A 561 15.74 35.16 -21.33
CA GLY A 561 16.30 34.33 -22.37
C GLY A 561 17.80 34.14 -22.22
N VAL A 562 18.44 33.75 -23.30
CA VAL A 562 19.88 33.46 -23.38
C VAL A 562 20.53 34.18 -24.57
N GLN A 563 21.84 34.50 -24.46
CA GLN A 563 22.67 35.05 -25.51
C GLN A 563 23.91 34.14 -25.67
N SER A 564 24.30 33.90 -26.92
CA SER A 564 25.52 33.15 -27.26
C SER A 564 26.07 33.63 -28.60
N GLU A 565 27.20 33.07 -29.04
CA GLU A 565 27.78 33.31 -30.33
C GLU A 565 27.87 31.99 -31.13
N VAL A 566 27.32 31.95 -32.34
CA VAL A 566 27.37 30.79 -33.25
C VAL A 566 27.97 31.27 -34.59
N GLU A 567 29.02 30.61 -35.06
CA GLU A 567 29.72 30.93 -36.34
C GLU A 567 30.14 32.40 -36.40
N GLY A 568 30.53 32.99 -35.26
CA GLY A 568 30.99 34.41 -35.18
C GLY A 568 29.86 35.44 -35.21
N GLN A 569 28.62 35.02 -35.08
CA GLN A 569 27.46 35.89 -35.03
C GLN A 569 26.72 35.74 -33.68
N THR A 570 26.21 36.86 -33.13
CA THR A 570 25.44 36.85 -31.91
C THR A 570 24.05 36.24 -32.11
N VAL A 571 23.70 35.27 -31.27
CA VAL A 571 22.38 34.65 -31.19
C VAL A 571 21.68 35.08 -29.92
N LEU A 572 20.43 35.49 -30.04
CA LEU A 572 19.53 35.75 -28.88
C LEU A 572 18.35 34.80 -28.97
N ILE A 573 18.05 34.12 -27.86
CA ILE A 573 16.87 33.25 -27.75
C ILE A 573 16.14 33.64 -26.46
N GLY A 574 14.82 33.84 -26.54
CA GLY A 574 14.05 34.18 -25.34
C GLY A 574 12.62 34.60 -25.61
N SER A 575 11.99 35.14 -24.57
CA SER A 575 10.62 35.65 -24.65
C SER A 575 10.52 36.84 -25.58
N LEU A 576 9.33 37.11 -26.11
CA LEU A 576 9.04 38.29 -26.93
C LEU A 576 9.41 39.58 -26.20
N ARG A 577 9.28 39.63 -24.89
CA ARG A 577 9.66 40.76 -24.06
C ARG A 577 11.13 41.09 -24.14
N LEU A 578 12.02 40.12 -24.25
CA LEU A 578 13.47 40.33 -24.45
C LEU A 578 13.71 41.19 -25.71
N PHE A 579 13.05 40.83 -26.81
CA PHE A 579 13.20 41.53 -28.09
C PHE A 579 12.58 42.93 -28.10
N GLN A 580 11.48 43.13 -27.41
CA GLN A 580 10.84 44.45 -27.23
C GLN A 580 11.71 45.41 -26.41
N GLU A 581 12.39 44.93 -25.38
CA GLU A 581 13.25 45.77 -24.51
C GLU A 581 14.61 46.10 -25.16
N MET A 582 15.20 45.17 -25.95
CA MET A 582 16.52 45.35 -26.52
C MET A 582 16.53 46.15 -27.82
N ASN A 583 15.52 46.05 -28.67
CA ASN A 583 15.40 46.78 -29.91
C ASN A 583 13.95 46.83 -30.42
N GLY A 584 13.20 47.85 -30.12
CA GLY A 584 11.76 48.02 -30.44
C GLY A 584 11.36 47.98 -31.93
N HIS A 585 12.23 47.57 -32.85
CA HIS A 585 11.99 47.52 -34.30
C HIS A 585 12.19 46.11 -34.94
N LEU A 586 12.51 45.07 -34.19
CA LEU A 586 12.76 43.72 -34.75
C LEU A 586 11.50 42.90 -34.97
N LEU A 587 10.39 43.31 -34.41
CA LEU A 587 9.12 42.54 -34.42
C LEU A 587 8.05 43.37 -35.15
N ASP A 588 7.52 42.86 -36.24
CA ASP A 588 6.40 43.44 -36.99
C ASP A 588 5.04 42.96 -36.42
N ASP A 589 3.95 43.58 -36.83
CA ASP A 589 2.60 43.21 -36.41
C ASP A 589 2.22 41.76 -36.78
N GLU A 590 2.82 41.21 -37.82
CA GLU A 590 2.63 39.82 -38.25
C GLU A 590 3.25 38.84 -37.25
N THR A 591 4.46 39.09 -36.78
CA THR A 591 5.15 38.32 -35.74
C THR A 591 4.36 38.37 -34.41
N LEU A 592 3.87 39.54 -34.00
CA LEU A 592 3.05 39.67 -32.80
C LEU A 592 1.76 38.85 -32.91
N GLY A 593 1.08 38.90 -34.05
CA GLY A 593 -0.11 38.12 -34.31
C GLY A 593 0.11 36.59 -34.27
N VAL A 594 1.26 36.16 -34.75
CA VAL A 594 1.65 34.71 -34.68
C VAL A 594 1.91 34.29 -33.23
N VAL A 595 2.63 35.09 -32.45
CA VAL A 595 2.87 34.79 -31.03
C VAL A 595 1.56 34.75 -30.24
N GLU A 596 0.72 35.79 -30.40
CA GLU A 596 -0.58 35.84 -29.72
C GLU A 596 -1.46 34.63 -30.06
N ARG A 597 -1.42 34.17 -31.31
CA ARG A 597 -2.13 32.95 -31.72
C ARG A 597 -1.56 31.70 -31.04
N LEU A 598 -0.22 31.49 -31.07
CA LEU A 598 0.43 30.33 -30.48
C LEU A 598 0.26 30.29 -28.95
N GLU A 599 0.40 31.45 -28.27
CA GLU A 599 0.15 31.56 -26.84
C GLU A 599 -1.33 31.36 -26.51
N GLY A 600 -2.24 31.82 -27.41
CA GLY A 600 -3.67 31.53 -27.34
C GLY A 600 -4.01 30.04 -27.49
N GLU A 601 -3.17 29.28 -28.22
CA GLU A 601 -3.23 27.81 -28.34
C GLU A 601 -2.56 27.10 -27.16
N GLY A 602 -2.09 27.83 -26.15
CA GLY A 602 -1.50 27.22 -24.95
C GLY A 602 -0.02 26.85 -25.05
N LYS A 603 0.67 27.35 -26.06
CA LYS A 603 2.08 27.05 -26.31
C LYS A 603 3.00 28.09 -25.69
N THR A 604 4.19 27.68 -25.28
CA THR A 604 5.27 28.57 -24.87
C THR A 604 6.04 28.99 -26.10
N THR A 605 6.21 30.29 -26.32
CA THR A 605 6.91 30.82 -27.51
C THR A 605 8.34 31.24 -27.16
N MET A 606 9.29 30.90 -28.02
CA MET A 606 10.68 31.32 -27.98
C MET A 606 11.02 32.02 -29.28
N ALA A 607 11.40 33.29 -29.19
CA ALA A 607 11.86 34.09 -30.33
C ALA A 607 13.37 33.89 -30.50
N VAL A 608 13.85 33.80 -31.75
CA VAL A 608 15.27 33.57 -32.10
C VAL A 608 15.75 34.63 -33.08
N SER A 609 16.92 35.22 -32.77
CA SER A 609 17.63 36.08 -33.72
C SER A 609 19.08 35.63 -33.93
N TYR A 610 19.62 35.90 -35.09
CA TYR A 610 20.98 35.56 -35.50
C TYR A 610 21.60 36.73 -36.25
N GLY A 611 22.75 37.19 -35.81
CA GLY A 611 23.45 38.32 -36.44
C GLY A 611 22.64 39.63 -36.47
N GLY A 612 21.72 39.80 -35.53
CA GLY A 612 20.85 40.97 -35.47
C GLY A 612 19.58 40.87 -36.35
N GLN A 613 19.41 39.80 -37.08
CA GLN A 613 18.20 39.49 -37.84
C GLN A 613 17.29 38.52 -37.09
N PHE A 614 16.00 38.77 -37.11
CA PHE A 614 14.99 37.88 -36.52
C PHE A 614 14.78 36.68 -37.43
N LEU A 615 15.08 35.45 -36.91
CA LEU A 615 14.95 34.23 -37.70
C LEU A 615 13.53 33.68 -37.65
N GLY A 616 12.89 33.73 -36.49
CA GLY A 616 11.57 33.18 -36.32
C GLY A 616 11.24 32.83 -34.90
N ILE A 617 10.18 32.01 -34.73
CA ILE A 617 9.58 31.61 -33.46
C ILE A 617 9.57 30.08 -33.38
N LEU A 618 9.99 29.54 -32.24
CA LEU A 618 9.75 28.18 -31.81
C LEU A 618 8.59 28.16 -30.83
N ALA A 619 7.61 27.30 -31.07
CA ALA A 619 6.54 27.07 -30.08
C ALA A 619 6.74 25.69 -29.45
N LEU A 620 6.63 25.66 -28.16
CA LEU A 620 6.80 24.44 -27.38
C LEU A 620 5.56 24.21 -26.52
N ALA A 621 5.15 22.98 -26.40
CA ALA A 621 4.03 22.58 -25.51
C ALA A 621 4.40 21.34 -24.73
N ASP A 622 3.80 21.23 -23.56
CA ASP A 622 3.77 20.00 -22.77
C ASP A 622 2.58 19.16 -23.27
N THR A 623 2.89 18.05 -23.93
CA THR A 623 1.90 17.25 -24.65
C THR A 623 1.10 16.34 -23.70
N PRO A 624 -0.22 16.22 -23.92
CA PRO A 624 -1.02 15.23 -23.17
C PRO A 624 -0.49 13.80 -23.37
N ARG A 625 -0.48 13.02 -22.29
CA ARG A 625 -0.08 11.61 -22.34
C ARG A 625 -0.95 10.82 -23.31
N PRO A 626 -0.40 9.84 -24.04
CA PRO A 626 -1.19 8.93 -24.86
C PRO A 626 -2.26 8.23 -24.04
N GLY A 627 -3.49 8.17 -24.56
CA GLY A 627 -4.58 7.44 -23.91
C GLY A 627 -5.27 8.13 -22.71
N VAL A 628 -4.78 9.30 -22.26
CA VAL A 628 -5.35 10.02 -21.09
C VAL A 628 -6.84 10.30 -21.25
N GLN A 629 -7.29 10.71 -22.44
CA GLN A 629 -8.70 10.98 -22.70
C GLN A 629 -9.57 9.72 -22.52
N THR A 630 -9.10 8.56 -22.99
CA THR A 630 -9.79 7.28 -22.81
C THR A 630 -9.87 6.91 -21.32
N THR A 631 -8.79 7.08 -20.58
CA THR A 631 -8.74 6.82 -19.14
C THR A 631 -9.72 7.69 -18.37
N LEU A 632 -9.76 8.99 -18.65
CA LEU A 632 -10.68 9.92 -18.00
C LEU A 632 -12.13 9.60 -18.33
N GLN A 633 -12.43 9.20 -19.57
CA GLN A 633 -13.77 8.76 -19.97
C GLN A 633 -14.18 7.49 -19.22
N GLN A 634 -13.29 6.50 -19.08
CA GLN A 634 -13.56 5.28 -18.31
C GLN A 634 -13.85 5.58 -16.83
N LEU A 635 -13.18 6.56 -16.23
CA LEU A 635 -13.47 7.00 -14.85
C LEU A 635 -14.88 7.63 -14.75
N LEU A 636 -15.29 8.44 -15.74
CA LEU A 636 -16.64 8.99 -15.79
C LEU A 636 -17.69 7.88 -15.98
N ASP A 637 -17.43 6.91 -16.86
CA ASP A 637 -18.31 5.75 -17.09
C ASP A 637 -18.45 4.87 -15.84
N GLN A 638 -17.43 4.81 -15.01
CA GLN A 638 -17.50 4.18 -13.69
C GLN A 638 -18.28 5.00 -12.66
N GLY A 639 -18.74 6.22 -12.99
CA GLY A 639 -19.57 7.04 -12.12
C GLY A 639 -18.81 8.06 -11.29
N MET A 640 -17.62 8.49 -11.72
CA MET A 640 -17.01 9.73 -11.19
C MET A 640 -17.90 10.91 -11.58
N GLN A 641 -18.21 11.76 -10.60
CA GLN A 641 -19.09 12.92 -10.81
C GLN A 641 -18.33 14.06 -11.47
N LYS A 642 -17.05 14.21 -11.15
CA LYS A 642 -16.24 15.33 -11.62
C LYS A 642 -14.76 14.94 -11.72
N LEU A 643 -14.11 15.41 -12.79
CA LEU A 643 -12.68 15.33 -13.00
C LEU A 643 -12.15 16.75 -13.09
N VAL A 644 -11.23 17.13 -12.21
CA VAL A 644 -10.77 18.52 -12.03
C VAL A 644 -9.29 18.59 -12.33
N MET A 645 -8.87 19.48 -13.21
CA MET A 645 -7.45 19.77 -13.42
C MET A 645 -7.02 20.96 -12.52
N LEU A 646 -5.94 20.76 -11.77
CA LEU A 646 -5.29 21.79 -10.95
C LEU A 646 -3.97 22.18 -11.62
N THR A 647 -3.75 23.45 -11.90
CA THR A 647 -2.51 23.89 -12.55
C THR A 647 -2.10 25.31 -12.14
N GLY A 648 -0.78 25.56 -12.14
CA GLY A 648 -0.21 26.89 -12.00
C GLY A 648 -0.28 27.75 -13.28
N ASP A 649 -0.62 27.15 -14.42
CA ASP A 649 -0.68 27.83 -15.71
C ASP A 649 -1.80 28.85 -15.76
N ASN A 650 -1.71 29.74 -16.74
CA ASN A 650 -2.79 30.69 -17.00
C ASN A 650 -4.07 29.96 -17.48
N SER A 651 -5.21 30.66 -17.35
CA SER A 651 -6.52 30.08 -17.63
C SER A 651 -6.77 29.74 -19.11
N VAL A 652 -5.97 30.29 -20.04
CA VAL A 652 -6.12 30.03 -21.49
C VAL A 652 -5.47 28.68 -21.81
N VAL A 653 -4.21 28.51 -21.43
CA VAL A 653 -3.45 27.25 -21.59
C VAL A 653 -4.18 26.10 -20.88
N ALA A 654 -4.62 26.35 -19.65
CA ALA A 654 -5.29 25.34 -18.84
C ALA A 654 -6.59 24.83 -19.47
N ARG A 655 -7.38 25.71 -20.09
CA ARG A 655 -8.63 25.33 -20.77
C ARG A 655 -8.39 24.52 -22.05
N GLU A 656 -7.35 24.88 -22.79
CA GLU A 656 -7.00 24.17 -24.01
C GLU A 656 -6.59 22.71 -23.71
N VAL A 657 -5.66 22.52 -22.75
CA VAL A 657 -5.25 21.19 -22.30
C VAL A 657 -6.46 20.42 -21.75
N ALA A 658 -7.30 21.06 -20.94
CA ALA A 658 -8.49 20.46 -20.36
C ALA A 658 -9.47 19.92 -21.42
N GLN A 659 -9.66 20.67 -22.50
CA GLN A 659 -10.52 20.26 -23.60
C GLN A 659 -9.92 19.06 -24.35
N GLN A 660 -8.61 19.06 -24.54
CA GLN A 660 -7.90 17.97 -25.22
C GLN A 660 -7.96 16.66 -24.40
N VAL A 661 -7.77 16.74 -23.09
CA VAL A 661 -7.77 15.54 -22.21
C VAL A 661 -9.17 15.13 -21.75
N GLY A 662 -10.17 16.03 -21.80
CA GLY A 662 -11.56 15.70 -21.45
C GLY A 662 -11.88 15.82 -19.96
N VAL A 663 -11.17 16.68 -19.19
CA VAL A 663 -11.56 16.98 -17.80
C VAL A 663 -12.80 17.87 -17.74
N THR A 664 -13.59 17.74 -16.67
CA THR A 664 -14.89 18.42 -16.54
C THR A 664 -14.81 19.80 -15.90
N ASP A 665 -13.72 20.11 -15.18
CA ASP A 665 -13.49 21.38 -14.51
C ASP A 665 -12.00 21.73 -14.46
N VAL A 666 -11.67 23.02 -14.36
CA VAL A 666 -10.30 23.53 -14.37
C VAL A 666 -10.12 24.60 -13.30
N ARG A 667 -9.08 24.47 -12.51
CA ARG A 667 -8.59 25.48 -11.56
C ARG A 667 -7.19 25.91 -12.00
N ALA A 668 -7.09 27.08 -12.58
CA ALA A 668 -5.87 27.63 -13.18
C ALA A 668 -5.25 28.73 -12.32
N GLY A 669 -3.95 29.01 -12.55
CA GLY A 669 -3.22 30.08 -11.86
C GLY A 669 -2.99 29.78 -10.37
N LEU A 670 -2.94 28.51 -9.97
CA LEU A 670 -2.81 28.10 -8.58
C LEU A 670 -1.34 28.07 -8.16
N LEU A 671 -1.02 28.78 -7.09
CA LEU A 671 0.20 28.53 -6.32
C LEU A 671 0.04 27.23 -5.48
N PRO A 672 1.11 26.64 -4.94
CA PRO A 672 1.01 25.43 -4.12
C PRO A 672 -0.05 25.52 -3.00
N GLU A 673 -0.11 26.65 -2.29
CA GLU A 673 -1.15 26.91 -1.27
C GLU A 673 -2.57 26.99 -1.88
N GLY A 674 -2.69 27.50 -3.10
CA GLY A 674 -3.95 27.55 -3.85
C GLY A 674 -4.45 26.15 -4.22
N LYS A 675 -3.55 25.21 -4.56
CA LYS A 675 -3.90 23.80 -4.80
C LYS A 675 -4.49 23.16 -3.53
N LEU A 676 -3.87 23.40 -2.36
CA LEU A 676 -4.40 22.91 -1.06
C LEU A 676 -5.80 23.45 -0.77
N MET A 677 -6.03 24.75 -1.02
CA MET A 677 -7.36 25.35 -0.80
C MET A 677 -8.40 24.75 -1.76
N ALA A 678 -8.04 24.55 -3.02
CA ALA A 678 -8.92 23.91 -4.00
C ALA A 678 -9.31 22.49 -3.59
N ILE A 679 -8.37 21.68 -3.06
CA ILE A 679 -8.64 20.36 -2.53
C ILE A 679 -9.61 20.42 -1.34
N LYS A 680 -9.40 21.32 -0.37
CA LYS A 680 -10.32 21.50 0.78
C LYS A 680 -11.72 21.94 0.36
N GLU A 681 -11.83 22.82 -0.61
CA GLU A 681 -13.13 23.23 -1.17
C GLU A 681 -13.86 22.04 -1.80
N LEU A 682 -13.16 21.25 -2.63
CA LEU A 682 -13.73 20.06 -3.26
C LEU A 682 -14.16 19.00 -2.22
N GLN A 683 -13.37 18.81 -1.16
CA GLN A 683 -13.76 17.94 -0.04
C GLN A 683 -15.02 18.43 0.66
N GLY A 684 -15.11 19.73 0.89
CA GLY A 684 -16.30 20.34 1.52
C GLY A 684 -17.58 20.22 0.68
N GLU A 685 -17.45 20.22 -0.66
CA GLU A 685 -18.57 20.16 -1.60
C GLU A 685 -18.99 18.72 -1.95
N TYR A 686 -18.01 17.83 -2.17
CA TYR A 686 -18.24 16.48 -2.70
C TYR A 686 -17.91 15.34 -1.72
N GLY A 687 -17.30 15.62 -0.57
CA GLY A 687 -16.91 14.63 0.44
C GLY A 687 -15.59 13.95 0.09
N THR A 688 -15.62 12.67 -0.30
CA THR A 688 -14.39 11.91 -0.55
C THR A 688 -13.83 12.19 -1.94
N ILE A 689 -12.61 12.73 -2.00
CA ILE A 689 -11.92 13.05 -3.25
C ILE A 689 -10.55 12.39 -3.32
N ALA A 690 -10.07 12.13 -4.53
CA ALA A 690 -8.69 11.75 -4.78
C ALA A 690 -7.93 12.89 -5.48
N MET A 691 -6.61 12.98 -5.21
CA MET A 691 -5.67 13.82 -5.95
C MET A 691 -4.62 12.95 -6.61
N THR A 692 -4.40 13.15 -7.91
CA THR A 692 -3.35 12.46 -8.67
C THR A 692 -2.30 13.47 -9.10
N GLY A 693 -1.02 13.17 -8.83
CA GLY A 693 0.12 14.04 -9.11
C GLY A 693 1.43 13.27 -9.24
N ASP A 694 2.52 13.98 -9.59
CA ASP A 694 3.88 13.41 -9.71
C ASP A 694 4.58 13.25 -8.34
N GLY A 695 4.04 13.83 -7.27
CA GLY A 695 4.58 13.75 -5.91
C GLY A 695 5.79 14.64 -5.63
N VAL A 696 6.27 15.41 -6.61
CA VAL A 696 7.43 16.30 -6.41
C VAL A 696 6.97 17.68 -5.94
N ASN A 697 6.08 18.31 -6.70
CA ASN A 697 5.55 19.64 -6.39
C ASN A 697 4.21 19.59 -5.66
N ASP A 698 3.51 18.48 -5.77
CA ASP A 698 2.14 18.29 -5.31
C ASP A 698 2.02 17.45 -4.02
N ALA A 699 3.15 17.04 -3.42
CA ALA A 699 3.16 16.26 -2.19
C ALA A 699 2.21 16.80 -1.10
N PRO A 700 2.15 18.13 -0.82
CA PRO A 700 1.19 18.67 0.15
C PRO A 700 -0.27 18.52 -0.29
N ALA A 701 -0.58 18.60 -1.59
CA ALA A 701 -1.93 18.43 -2.12
C ALA A 701 -2.35 16.96 -2.12
N LEU A 702 -1.43 16.04 -2.42
CA LEU A 702 -1.63 14.59 -2.30
C LEU A 702 -1.96 14.20 -0.86
N ALA A 703 -1.17 14.68 0.11
CA ALA A 703 -1.38 14.42 1.52
C ALA A 703 -2.67 15.03 2.08
N MET A 704 -3.20 16.10 1.46
CA MET A 704 -4.44 16.75 1.89
C MET A 704 -5.69 16.05 1.37
N ALA A 705 -5.61 15.34 0.25
CA ALA A 705 -6.73 14.60 -0.33
C ALA A 705 -7.12 13.40 0.56
N ASN A 706 -8.35 12.88 0.41
CA ASN A 706 -8.74 11.64 1.10
C ASN A 706 -7.99 10.42 0.56
N VAL A 707 -7.54 10.50 -0.70
CA VAL A 707 -6.63 9.53 -1.31
C VAL A 707 -5.65 10.28 -2.22
N GLY A 708 -4.38 10.30 -1.85
CA GLY A 708 -3.30 10.78 -2.69
C GLY A 708 -2.80 9.67 -3.61
N ILE A 709 -2.72 9.94 -4.91
CA ILE A 709 -2.28 8.99 -5.93
C ILE A 709 -1.04 9.54 -6.62
N ALA A 710 0.10 8.84 -6.47
CA ALA A 710 1.34 9.25 -7.12
C ALA A 710 1.54 8.52 -8.44
N MET A 711 2.07 9.26 -9.43
CA MET A 711 2.54 8.76 -10.70
C MET A 711 4.00 8.32 -10.60
N GLY A 712 4.42 7.35 -11.41
CA GLY A 712 5.84 7.01 -11.59
C GLY A 712 6.53 6.41 -10.36
N GLY A 713 5.84 5.57 -9.60
CA GLY A 713 6.31 5.03 -8.33
C GLY A 713 7.69 4.36 -8.33
N ALA A 714 8.20 3.94 -9.49
CA ALA A 714 9.54 3.35 -9.59
C ALA A 714 10.68 4.39 -9.51
N GLY A 715 10.41 5.67 -9.80
CA GLY A 715 11.46 6.70 -9.96
C GLY A 715 11.72 7.60 -8.77
N THR A 716 10.70 7.97 -7.98
CA THR A 716 10.84 8.97 -6.92
C THR A 716 10.46 8.41 -5.55
N ALA A 717 11.46 8.31 -4.66
CA ALA A 717 11.25 7.88 -3.27
C ALA A 717 10.22 8.77 -2.53
N MET A 718 10.22 10.08 -2.81
CA MET A 718 9.34 11.05 -2.17
C MET A 718 7.86 10.86 -2.57
N ALA A 719 7.57 10.57 -3.83
CA ALA A 719 6.21 10.29 -4.27
C ALA A 719 5.65 9.03 -3.61
N LEU A 720 6.49 7.99 -3.51
CA LEU A 720 6.16 6.75 -2.81
C LEU A 720 5.95 6.95 -1.30
N GLU A 721 6.63 7.89 -0.64
CA GLU A 721 6.44 8.15 0.79
C GLU A 721 5.16 8.92 1.09
N THR A 722 4.79 9.86 0.23
CA THR A 722 3.71 10.82 0.51
C THR A 722 2.32 10.34 0.07
N ALA A 723 2.24 9.55 -1.02
CA ALA A 723 0.96 9.13 -1.57
C ALA A 723 0.41 7.86 -0.90
N ASP A 724 -0.91 7.71 -0.86
CA ASP A 724 -1.65 6.54 -0.37
C ASP A 724 -1.72 5.41 -1.39
N VAL A 725 -1.68 5.79 -2.67
CA VAL A 725 -1.69 4.89 -3.83
C VAL A 725 -0.58 5.30 -4.79
N ALA A 726 0.16 4.33 -5.33
CA ALA A 726 1.18 4.61 -6.34
C ALA A 726 0.94 3.75 -7.60
N LEU A 727 1.03 4.40 -8.76
CA LEU A 727 0.99 3.75 -10.07
C LEU A 727 2.43 3.47 -10.50
N MET A 728 2.83 2.20 -10.49
CA MET A 728 4.24 1.80 -10.66
C MET A 728 4.79 2.05 -12.07
N ALA A 729 3.94 1.95 -13.08
CA ALA A 729 4.29 2.09 -14.49
C ALA A 729 4.29 3.53 -15.01
N ASP A 730 4.04 4.53 -14.17
CA ASP A 730 3.77 5.90 -14.64
C ASP A 730 2.62 5.99 -15.67
N ASP A 731 1.67 5.04 -15.60
CA ASP A 731 0.54 4.90 -16.51
C ASP A 731 -0.80 5.23 -15.82
N LEU A 732 -1.43 6.33 -16.24
CA LEU A 732 -2.78 6.71 -15.78
C LEU A 732 -3.85 5.66 -16.14
N GLY A 733 -3.61 4.82 -17.14
CA GLY A 733 -4.53 3.75 -17.55
C GLY A 733 -4.85 2.74 -16.43
N GLN A 734 -4.02 2.68 -15.40
CA GLN A 734 -4.24 1.85 -14.22
C GLN A 734 -5.29 2.43 -13.23
N LEU A 735 -5.62 3.72 -13.32
CA LEU A 735 -6.58 4.35 -12.42
C LEU A 735 -7.99 3.74 -12.47
N PRO A 736 -8.60 3.50 -13.64
CA PRO A 736 -9.91 2.86 -13.71
C PRO A 736 -9.91 1.47 -13.07
N PHE A 737 -8.84 0.68 -13.26
CA PHE A 737 -8.67 -0.61 -12.60
C PHE A 737 -8.60 -0.45 -11.07
N ALA A 738 -7.79 0.48 -10.55
CA ALA A 738 -7.64 0.72 -9.12
C ALA A 738 -8.96 1.12 -8.46
N VAL A 739 -9.70 2.04 -9.08
CA VAL A 739 -11.02 2.49 -8.61
C VAL A 739 -12.04 1.35 -8.66
N GLY A 740 -12.10 0.62 -9.76
CA GLY A 740 -13.02 -0.50 -9.94
C GLY A 740 -12.77 -1.63 -8.93
N LEU A 741 -11.51 -2.02 -8.73
CA LEU A 741 -11.09 -3.01 -7.73
C LEU A 741 -11.46 -2.55 -6.30
N SER A 742 -11.22 -1.28 -5.97
CA SER A 742 -11.57 -0.72 -4.66
C SER A 742 -13.07 -0.75 -4.40
N ARG A 743 -13.89 -0.44 -5.40
CA ARG A 743 -15.36 -0.55 -5.33
C ARG A 743 -15.83 -1.99 -5.21
N ALA A 744 -15.22 -2.92 -5.96
CA ALA A 744 -15.49 -4.36 -5.84
C ALA A 744 -15.12 -4.88 -4.45
N SER A 745 -13.94 -4.49 -3.91
CA SER A 745 -13.51 -4.85 -2.56
C SER A 745 -14.51 -4.38 -1.50
N ARG A 746 -14.93 -3.13 -1.57
CA ARG A 746 -15.94 -2.57 -0.67
C ARG A 746 -17.29 -3.27 -0.78
N SER A 747 -17.72 -3.64 -1.99
CA SER A 747 -18.95 -4.41 -2.20
C SER A 747 -18.86 -5.78 -1.55
N ILE A 748 -17.74 -6.49 -1.70
CA ILE A 748 -17.48 -7.80 -1.09
C ILE A 748 -17.42 -7.68 0.44
N ILE A 749 -16.75 -6.68 0.99
CA ILE A 749 -16.74 -6.40 2.44
C ILE A 749 -18.17 -6.25 2.96
N ARG A 750 -18.99 -5.45 2.28
CA ARG A 750 -20.40 -5.27 2.66
C ARG A 750 -21.21 -6.56 2.56
N GLN A 751 -21.02 -7.36 1.50
CA GLN A 751 -21.66 -8.67 1.37
C GLN A 751 -21.28 -9.59 2.51
N ASN A 752 -19.98 -9.69 2.83
CA ASN A 752 -19.45 -10.51 3.92
C ASN A 752 -20.05 -10.09 5.29
N LEU A 753 -20.14 -8.78 5.53
CA LEU A 753 -20.75 -8.24 6.75
C LEU A 753 -22.23 -8.63 6.86
N VAL A 754 -23.00 -8.51 5.79
CA VAL A 754 -24.43 -8.87 5.76
C VAL A 754 -24.62 -10.38 5.97
N ILE A 755 -23.79 -11.21 5.31
CA ILE A 755 -23.83 -12.68 5.47
C ILE A 755 -23.53 -13.05 6.91
N ALA A 756 -22.40 -12.55 7.47
CA ALA A 756 -21.97 -12.88 8.83
C ALA A 756 -23.02 -12.46 9.87
N LEU A 757 -23.44 -11.20 9.88
CA LEU A 757 -24.44 -10.70 10.83
C LEU A 757 -25.81 -11.38 10.68
N GLY A 758 -26.22 -11.66 9.43
CA GLY A 758 -27.48 -12.36 9.14
C GLY A 758 -27.49 -13.78 9.70
N ILE A 759 -26.40 -14.53 9.49
CA ILE A 759 -26.28 -15.91 9.99
C ILE A 759 -26.14 -15.92 11.52
N ILE A 760 -25.32 -15.05 12.11
CA ILE A 760 -25.22 -14.93 13.58
C ILE A 760 -26.60 -14.63 14.18
N SER A 761 -27.33 -13.65 13.63
CA SER A 761 -28.66 -13.31 14.14
C SER A 761 -29.65 -14.47 14.04
N LEU A 762 -29.65 -15.19 12.91
CA LEU A 762 -30.47 -16.37 12.69
C LEU A 762 -30.14 -17.49 13.69
N LEU A 763 -28.85 -17.79 13.86
CA LEU A 763 -28.38 -18.82 14.76
C LEU A 763 -28.69 -18.48 16.24
N VAL A 764 -28.46 -17.25 16.66
CA VAL A 764 -28.80 -16.80 18.03
C VAL A 764 -30.30 -16.96 18.29
N LEU A 765 -31.16 -16.51 17.40
CA LEU A 765 -32.60 -16.64 17.52
C LEU A 765 -33.04 -18.12 17.61
N THR A 766 -32.56 -18.95 16.64
CA THR A 766 -32.95 -20.38 16.61
C THR A 766 -32.38 -21.16 17.80
N SER A 767 -31.23 -20.75 18.35
CA SER A 767 -30.64 -21.36 19.57
C SER A 767 -31.41 -21.01 20.81
N VAL A 768 -31.81 -19.76 21.02
CA VAL A 768 -32.61 -19.33 22.19
C VAL A 768 -33.98 -20.06 22.23
N PHE A 769 -34.59 -20.20 21.04
CA PHE A 769 -35.89 -20.91 20.94
C PHE A 769 -35.76 -22.44 20.88
N GLY A 770 -34.55 -23.00 20.85
CA GLY A 770 -34.33 -24.45 20.79
C GLY A 770 -34.77 -25.12 19.49
N VAL A 771 -34.78 -24.36 18.36
CA VAL A 771 -35.25 -24.83 17.05
C VAL A 771 -34.15 -25.62 16.33
N ILE A 772 -32.88 -25.28 16.55
CA ILE A 772 -31.72 -25.89 15.91
C ILE A 772 -30.97 -26.81 16.89
N GLN A 773 -30.34 -27.88 16.39
CA GLN A 773 -29.44 -28.73 17.15
C GLN A 773 -27.98 -28.27 16.97
N LEU A 774 -27.06 -28.70 17.87
CA LEU A 774 -25.66 -28.27 17.87
C LEU A 774 -24.95 -28.55 16.54
N SER A 775 -25.15 -29.74 15.98
CA SER A 775 -24.58 -30.11 14.68
C SER A 775 -25.04 -29.20 13.53
N GLY A 776 -26.31 -28.83 13.51
CA GLY A 776 -26.85 -27.90 12.51
C GLY A 776 -26.30 -26.47 12.68
N ALA A 777 -26.16 -26.02 13.93
CA ALA A 777 -25.59 -24.71 14.24
C ALA A 777 -24.11 -24.64 13.80
N VAL A 778 -23.33 -25.66 14.07
CA VAL A 778 -21.91 -25.76 13.66
C VAL A 778 -21.75 -25.73 12.14
N VAL A 779 -22.58 -26.52 11.40
CA VAL A 779 -22.51 -26.53 9.92
C VAL A 779 -22.83 -25.16 9.34
N LEU A 780 -23.85 -24.46 9.83
CA LEU A 780 -24.20 -23.12 9.36
C LEU A 780 -23.14 -22.10 9.75
N HIS A 781 -22.59 -22.20 10.95
CA HIS A 781 -21.55 -21.32 11.45
C HIS A 781 -20.28 -21.44 10.61
N GLU A 782 -19.68 -22.63 10.52
CA GLU A 782 -18.46 -22.89 9.77
C GLU A 782 -18.66 -22.70 8.26
N GLY A 783 -19.83 -23.11 7.75
CA GLY A 783 -20.21 -22.89 6.36
C GLY A 783 -20.26 -21.39 6.01
N SER A 784 -20.69 -20.52 6.94
CA SER A 784 -20.69 -19.08 6.73
C SER A 784 -19.26 -18.50 6.65
N THR A 785 -18.36 -18.98 7.49
CA THR A 785 -16.95 -18.56 7.50
C THR A 785 -16.28 -18.92 6.19
N ILE A 786 -16.44 -20.16 5.73
CA ILE A 786 -15.92 -20.60 4.42
C ILE A 786 -16.52 -19.78 3.27
N LEU A 787 -17.82 -19.51 3.29
CA LEU A 787 -18.51 -18.73 2.25
C LEU A 787 -17.94 -17.30 2.16
N VAL A 788 -17.74 -16.64 3.29
CA VAL A 788 -17.22 -15.27 3.40
C VAL A 788 -15.78 -15.20 2.87
N VAL A 789 -14.95 -16.18 3.21
CA VAL A 789 -13.56 -16.27 2.72
C VAL A 789 -13.53 -16.53 1.21
N LEU A 790 -14.31 -17.48 0.70
CA LEU A 790 -14.41 -17.74 -0.73
C LEU A 790 -14.93 -16.52 -1.51
N ASN A 791 -15.87 -15.76 -0.92
CA ASN A 791 -16.34 -14.51 -1.51
C ASN A 791 -15.21 -13.47 -1.60
N ALA A 792 -14.34 -13.36 -0.58
CA ALA A 792 -13.18 -12.48 -0.60
C ALA A 792 -12.17 -12.87 -1.69
N LEU A 793 -11.89 -14.16 -1.87
CA LEU A 793 -10.95 -14.66 -2.89
C LEU A 793 -11.40 -14.38 -4.34
N ARG A 794 -12.65 -14.00 -4.58
CA ARG A 794 -13.11 -13.56 -5.91
C ARG A 794 -12.36 -12.34 -6.42
N LEU A 795 -11.85 -11.50 -5.51
CA LEU A 795 -11.05 -10.33 -5.89
C LEU A 795 -9.75 -10.69 -6.61
N LEU A 796 -9.16 -11.87 -6.37
CA LEU A 796 -7.96 -12.32 -7.11
C LEU A 796 -8.21 -12.53 -8.62
N ARG A 797 -9.48 -12.60 -9.04
CA ARG A 797 -9.90 -12.77 -10.44
C ARG A 797 -10.54 -11.50 -10.99
N TYR A 798 -10.39 -10.38 -10.28
CA TYR A 798 -10.91 -9.12 -10.79
C TYR A 798 -10.07 -8.67 -11.98
N GLU A 799 -10.70 -8.52 -13.11
CA GLU A 799 -10.17 -8.00 -14.36
C GLU A 799 -11.11 -6.87 -14.83
N MET A 800 -10.57 -5.90 -15.56
CA MET A 800 -11.33 -4.78 -16.10
C MET A 800 -11.59 -4.97 -17.60
#